data_e17b4c5ecad62d16e16ee4f80e3fc8d2
#
_entry.id   e17b4c5ecad62d16e16ee4f80e3fc8d2
#
_cell.length_a   1.000
_cell.length_b   1.000
_cell.length_c   1.000
_cell.angle_alpha   90.00
_cell.angle_beta   90.00
_cell.angle_gamma   90.00
#
_symmetry.space_group_name_H-M   'P 1'
#
loop_
_entity.id
_entity.type
_entity.pdbx_description
1 polymer ?
#
loop_
_entity_poly.entity_id
_entity_poly.type
_entity_poly.pdbx_seq_one_letter_code
_entity_poly.pdbx_strand_id
1 'polypeptide(L)'
;NNSSVAGQFDWKNAPYAREILDCGAPDHPARTIVVMKGVQIGLSTSMIQNLIGYMIDENPNNIMLLVGHEDLIKDSVERIDDVIDGSGIRDKLHSKKGGARKTKSGDTDKKKEFDGGYLSIGISNHKTLRQVSIQTMIVDDFDGMRSSSISAGDTMSMIEARLTAFRTKKKLYCISTPELEETSNVEPVYLQGDQRRYNIPCPCCNELIILEWKIQSELDSNEMAGITWQTTPNGKLIDGSVGYTCQKCGEFFDDSLKSEWLLEEGYGGSAKWIPTVEPIDPENYSYQISALYAPIYMNNWDYYVRKYIEANPFGGVRNESKWQTFKNLYLGLTYRPTGVSISANKLQKNIRSYDIMTVPEKQSIADGNGKIVMITCGSDLGGMDDSKRDFTRDDARLDWEIVAYAESGATYSINHGSIGTFINRDNNPKEREWSSAKHGVKNSIWPEFEKLISTKLVNDNTGKKMGIFMTAVDSGYLASYVYTFVDNSNQNVISVKGDEDGKQDIKDKDSKTYKLSVKKRNLYLIKSNLTKDNLSSDMNLNWDKDNADVQPFGFMNFPEPSEGKYLFGNYFSHFEAEHKIIDTKSQKYTWVKKTAQHQNHIFDCRLYANVVRDILMDQIFKQNKIKNGTWADYVYLMQKYV
;
A
#
# COMPACT_ATOMS: atom_id res chain seq x y z
N ASN A 1 -35.69 4.30 5.46
CA ASN A 1 -35.42 4.77 4.07
C ASN A 1 -34.00 5.32 3.89
N ASN A 2 -32.99 4.55 4.29
CA ASN A 2 -31.56 4.91 4.12
C ASN A 2 -30.95 4.29 2.85
N SER A 3 -31.77 3.76 1.94
CA SER A 3 -31.31 3.18 0.67
C SER A 3 -31.27 4.25 -0.43
N SER A 4 -30.26 4.19 -1.30
CA SER A 4 -30.20 5.02 -2.53
C SER A 4 -31.36 4.74 -3.48
N VAL A 5 -32.04 3.58 -3.32
CA VAL A 5 -33.27 3.21 -4.04
C VAL A 5 -34.32 2.92 -2.99
N ALA A 6 -35.29 3.83 -2.86
CA ALA A 6 -36.41 3.66 -1.94
C ALA A 6 -37.44 2.68 -2.53
N GLY A 7 -37.99 1.78 -1.71
CA GLY A 7 -39.05 0.85 -2.11
C GLY A 7 -38.77 -0.60 -1.77
N GLN A 8 -39.54 -1.49 -2.36
CA GLN A 8 -39.37 -2.93 -2.23
C GLN A 8 -38.05 -3.37 -2.90
N PHE A 9 -37.36 -4.33 -2.29
CA PHE A 9 -36.14 -4.89 -2.88
C PHE A 9 -36.46 -5.52 -4.26
N ASP A 10 -35.71 -5.08 -5.27
CA ASP A 10 -35.80 -5.64 -6.63
C ASP A 10 -34.45 -6.28 -6.98
N TRP A 11 -34.46 -7.55 -7.29
CA TRP A 11 -33.29 -8.33 -7.72
C TRP A 11 -32.54 -7.72 -8.90
N LYS A 12 -33.25 -7.01 -9.79
CA LYS A 12 -32.63 -6.32 -10.94
C LYS A 12 -31.60 -5.27 -10.52
N ASN A 13 -31.68 -4.78 -9.28
CA ASN A 13 -30.73 -3.80 -8.77
C ASN A 13 -29.39 -4.42 -8.34
N ALA A 14 -29.36 -5.72 -7.99
CA ALA A 14 -28.16 -6.44 -7.62
C ALA A 14 -28.29 -7.94 -7.98
N PRO A 15 -28.36 -8.29 -9.27
CA PRO A 15 -28.66 -9.66 -9.72
C PRO A 15 -27.64 -10.66 -9.17
N TYR A 16 -26.36 -10.29 -9.13
CA TYR A 16 -25.27 -11.10 -8.60
C TYR A 16 -25.40 -11.48 -7.10
N ALA A 17 -26.31 -10.87 -6.36
CA ALA A 17 -26.55 -11.21 -4.95
C ALA A 17 -27.35 -12.50 -4.79
N ARG A 18 -28.09 -12.92 -5.79
CA ARG A 18 -29.06 -13.98 -5.70
C ARG A 18 -28.45 -15.32 -5.37
N GLU A 19 -27.53 -15.83 -6.20
CA GLU A 19 -26.87 -17.12 -5.96
C GLU A 19 -26.22 -17.16 -4.57
N ILE A 20 -25.61 -16.03 -4.15
CA ILE A 20 -24.97 -15.92 -2.85
C ILE A 20 -26.00 -16.08 -1.71
N LEU A 21 -27.19 -15.53 -1.87
CA LEU A 21 -28.29 -15.67 -0.89
C LEU A 21 -28.88 -17.08 -0.91
N ASP A 22 -29.03 -17.69 -2.07
CA ASP A 22 -29.52 -19.06 -2.24
C ASP A 22 -28.63 -20.09 -1.51
N CYS A 23 -27.33 -19.78 -1.31
CA CYS A 23 -26.45 -20.56 -0.45
C CYS A 23 -26.93 -20.65 1.02
N GLY A 24 -27.81 -19.75 1.47
CA GLY A 24 -28.42 -19.77 2.81
C GLY A 24 -29.49 -20.84 3.00
N ALA A 25 -30.01 -21.44 1.93
CA ALA A 25 -30.99 -22.50 2.00
C ALA A 25 -30.43 -23.71 2.78
N PRO A 26 -31.25 -24.40 3.60
CA PRO A 26 -30.78 -25.52 4.43
C PRO A 26 -30.19 -26.68 3.64
N ASP A 27 -30.75 -26.95 2.46
CA ASP A 27 -30.41 -28.04 1.54
C ASP A 27 -29.23 -27.69 0.60
N HIS A 28 -28.88 -26.41 0.50
CA HIS A 28 -27.75 -25.99 -0.32
C HIS A 28 -26.42 -26.53 0.25
N PRO A 29 -25.51 -27.10 -0.57
CA PRO A 29 -24.27 -27.72 -0.10
C PRO A 29 -23.27 -26.77 0.53
N ALA A 30 -23.26 -25.49 0.14
CA ALA A 30 -22.33 -24.52 0.70
C ALA A 30 -22.47 -24.39 2.23
N ARG A 31 -21.35 -24.47 2.93
CA ARG A 31 -21.26 -24.27 4.39
C ARG A 31 -20.44 -23.04 4.76
N THR A 32 -19.47 -22.69 3.95
CA THR A 32 -18.71 -21.44 4.05
C THR A 32 -18.91 -20.64 2.77
N ILE A 33 -19.39 -19.43 2.90
CA ILE A 33 -19.69 -18.51 1.81
C ILE A 33 -18.84 -17.26 1.99
N VAL A 34 -17.89 -17.03 1.09
CA VAL A 34 -16.95 -15.93 1.17
C VAL A 34 -17.22 -14.91 0.08
N VAL A 35 -17.33 -13.65 0.42
CA VAL A 35 -17.59 -12.58 -0.55
C VAL A 35 -16.54 -11.49 -0.43
N MET A 36 -15.59 -11.49 -1.34
CA MET A 36 -14.57 -10.45 -1.49
C MET A 36 -15.04 -9.45 -2.54
N LYS A 37 -15.32 -8.20 -2.14
CA LYS A 37 -16.06 -7.27 -2.97
C LYS A 37 -15.54 -5.85 -2.94
N GLY A 38 -15.81 -5.11 -4.02
CA GLY A 38 -15.74 -3.66 -4.04
C GLY A 38 -16.86 -2.99 -3.22
N VAL A 39 -16.70 -1.68 -2.97
CA VAL A 39 -17.71 -0.90 -2.26
C VAL A 39 -18.86 -0.48 -3.17
N GLN A 40 -20.00 -0.14 -2.55
CA GLN A 40 -21.18 0.46 -3.22
C GLN A 40 -21.72 -0.34 -4.42
N ILE A 41 -21.73 -1.65 -4.27
CA ILE A 41 -22.36 -2.56 -5.24
C ILE A 41 -23.70 -3.12 -4.74
N GLY A 42 -24.24 -2.59 -3.66
CA GLY A 42 -25.55 -3.00 -3.11
C GLY A 42 -25.55 -4.35 -2.36
N LEU A 43 -24.41 -5.05 -2.26
CA LEU A 43 -24.35 -6.42 -1.72
C LEU A 43 -24.52 -6.48 -0.19
N SER A 44 -23.75 -5.73 0.60
CA SER A 44 -23.78 -5.91 2.07
C SER A 44 -25.14 -5.60 2.66
N THR A 45 -25.73 -4.47 2.27
CA THR A 45 -27.03 -4.02 2.81
C THR A 45 -28.14 -4.95 2.40
N SER A 46 -28.27 -5.28 1.11
CA SER A 46 -29.36 -6.13 0.61
C SER A 46 -29.19 -7.60 0.98
N MET A 47 -27.96 -8.12 1.00
CA MET A 47 -27.69 -9.51 1.35
C MET A 47 -27.92 -9.80 2.82
N ILE A 48 -27.21 -9.09 3.72
CA ILE A 48 -27.22 -9.40 5.15
C ILE A 48 -28.63 -9.26 5.73
N GLN A 49 -29.31 -8.20 5.36
CA GLN A 49 -30.66 -7.92 5.86
C GLN A 49 -31.69 -8.94 5.35
N ASN A 50 -31.69 -9.23 4.06
CA ASN A 50 -32.61 -10.23 3.47
C ASN A 50 -32.32 -11.64 4.00
N LEU A 51 -31.03 -12.00 4.15
CA LEU A 51 -30.65 -13.29 4.73
C LEU A 51 -31.13 -13.44 6.17
N ILE A 52 -30.99 -12.40 7.01
CA ILE A 52 -31.50 -12.41 8.38
C ILE A 52 -33.02 -12.48 8.39
N GLY A 53 -33.71 -11.71 7.55
CA GLY A 53 -35.17 -11.75 7.42
C GLY A 53 -35.66 -13.15 7.02
N TYR A 54 -35.07 -13.76 6.00
CA TYR A 54 -35.35 -15.12 5.58
C TYR A 54 -35.13 -16.15 6.71
N MET A 55 -34.06 -16.01 7.47
CA MET A 55 -33.75 -16.92 8.58
C MET A 55 -34.70 -16.75 9.76
N ILE A 56 -35.25 -15.57 9.99
CA ILE A 56 -36.26 -15.36 11.03
C ILE A 56 -37.60 -15.95 10.59
N ASP A 57 -37.92 -15.82 9.30
CA ASP A 57 -39.22 -16.13 8.76
C ASP A 57 -39.38 -17.61 8.36
N GLU A 58 -38.43 -18.13 7.55
CA GLU A 58 -38.55 -19.42 6.87
C GLU A 58 -37.60 -20.50 7.42
N ASN A 59 -36.46 -20.10 8.01
CA ASN A 59 -35.44 -21.03 8.52
C ASN A 59 -34.93 -20.64 9.90
N PRO A 60 -35.80 -20.63 10.94
CA PRO A 60 -35.43 -20.17 12.26
C PRO A 60 -34.26 -20.95 12.87
N ASN A 61 -33.22 -20.24 13.30
CA ASN A 61 -32.05 -20.83 13.92
C ASN A 61 -31.28 -19.78 14.77
N ASN A 62 -30.22 -20.21 15.44
CA ASN A 62 -29.35 -19.29 16.19
C ASN A 62 -28.41 -18.55 15.23
N ILE A 63 -28.62 -17.25 15.08
CA ILE A 63 -27.90 -16.37 14.18
C ILE A 63 -26.98 -15.44 14.98
N MET A 64 -25.76 -15.25 14.49
CA MET A 64 -24.85 -14.21 15.00
C MET A 64 -24.37 -13.34 13.84
N LEU A 65 -24.59 -12.02 13.97
CA LEU A 65 -24.00 -11.02 13.10
C LEU A 65 -22.80 -10.40 13.82
N LEU A 66 -21.62 -10.54 13.25
CA LEU A 66 -20.40 -9.86 13.66
C LEU A 66 -20.14 -8.71 12.70
N VAL A 67 -19.84 -7.53 13.25
CA VAL A 67 -19.46 -6.33 12.49
C VAL A 67 -18.03 -5.92 12.82
N GLY A 68 -17.36 -5.26 11.89
CA GLY A 68 -15.95 -4.90 12.02
C GLY A 68 -15.62 -3.98 13.19
N HIS A 69 -16.53 -3.05 13.55
CA HIS A 69 -16.31 -2.07 14.61
C HIS A 69 -17.58 -1.86 15.47
N GLU A 70 -17.39 -1.48 16.76
CA GLU A 70 -18.50 -1.31 17.71
C GLU A 70 -19.50 -0.21 17.29
N ASP A 71 -19.01 0.85 16.64
CA ASP A 71 -19.83 1.95 16.14
C ASP A 71 -20.84 1.51 15.06
N LEU A 72 -20.54 0.41 14.34
CA LEU A 72 -21.41 -0.15 13.30
C LEU A 72 -22.59 -0.95 13.86
N ILE A 73 -22.58 -1.31 15.15
CA ILE A 73 -23.65 -2.12 15.76
C ILE A 73 -24.98 -1.39 15.69
N LYS A 74 -25.01 -0.11 16.04
CA LYS A 74 -26.24 0.68 16.06
C LYS A 74 -26.88 0.76 14.67
N ASP A 75 -26.09 1.10 13.67
CA ASP A 75 -26.56 1.18 12.28
C ASP A 75 -27.07 -0.17 11.76
N SER A 76 -26.38 -1.26 12.15
CA SER A 76 -26.80 -2.62 11.77
C SER A 76 -28.13 -3.01 12.42
N VAL A 77 -28.34 -2.65 13.69
CA VAL A 77 -29.60 -2.87 14.40
C VAL A 77 -30.74 -2.11 13.74
N GLU A 78 -30.56 -0.81 13.45
CA GLU A 78 -31.58 0.02 12.81
C GLU A 78 -31.97 -0.54 11.43
N ARG A 79 -31.00 -0.95 10.62
CA ARG A 79 -31.27 -1.55 9.29
C ARG A 79 -32.00 -2.89 9.37
N ILE A 80 -31.68 -3.73 10.36
CA ILE A 80 -32.37 -5.00 10.59
C ILE A 80 -33.79 -4.76 11.06
N ASP A 81 -34.00 -3.79 11.95
CA ASP A 81 -35.35 -3.40 12.39
C ASP A 81 -36.22 -2.89 11.24
N ASP A 82 -35.65 -2.07 10.35
CA ASP A 82 -36.32 -1.59 9.14
C ASP A 82 -36.79 -2.76 8.22
N VAL A 83 -35.96 -3.80 8.07
CA VAL A 83 -36.33 -4.99 7.29
C VAL A 83 -37.42 -5.81 7.98
N ILE A 84 -37.31 -6.03 9.31
CA ILE A 84 -38.30 -6.76 10.09
C ILE A 84 -39.67 -6.07 10.01
N ASP A 85 -39.69 -4.76 10.11
CA ASP A 85 -40.94 -3.98 10.04
C ASP A 85 -41.48 -3.94 8.60
N GLY A 86 -40.59 -3.72 7.62
CA GLY A 86 -40.97 -3.63 6.22
C GLY A 86 -41.44 -4.96 5.61
N SER A 87 -40.95 -6.10 6.14
CA SER A 87 -41.37 -7.45 5.73
C SER A 87 -42.58 -7.98 6.48
N GLY A 88 -43.06 -7.27 7.51
CA GLY A 88 -44.23 -7.68 8.29
C GLY A 88 -43.99 -8.89 9.22
N ILE A 89 -42.70 -9.19 9.53
CA ILE A 89 -42.32 -10.34 10.38
C ILE A 89 -42.07 -9.95 11.85
N ARG A 90 -42.45 -8.72 12.25
CA ARG A 90 -42.26 -8.21 13.61
C ARG A 90 -43.02 -9.05 14.66
N ASP A 91 -44.18 -9.62 14.34
CA ASP A 91 -44.98 -10.45 15.18
C ASP A 91 -44.34 -11.81 15.52
N LYS A 92 -43.38 -12.27 14.73
CA LYS A 92 -42.53 -13.45 15.01
C LYS A 92 -41.50 -13.22 16.11
N LEU A 93 -41.20 -11.97 16.43
CA LEU A 93 -40.26 -11.64 17.51
C LEU A 93 -40.99 -11.67 18.87
N HIS A 94 -40.30 -12.18 19.87
CA HIS A 94 -40.81 -12.19 21.25
C HIS A 94 -40.88 -10.77 21.80
N SER A 95 -42.08 -10.23 21.93
CA SER A 95 -42.32 -8.89 22.44
C SER A 95 -41.92 -8.73 23.92
N LYS A 96 -41.55 -7.52 24.32
CA LYS A 96 -41.40 -7.13 25.72
C LYS A 96 -42.74 -7.34 26.43
N LYS A 97 -42.92 -8.42 27.21
CA LYS A 97 -44.09 -8.56 28.10
C LYS A 97 -44.02 -7.46 29.16
N GLY A 98 -44.87 -6.46 29.01
CA GLY A 98 -45.14 -5.44 30.02
C GLY A 98 -45.73 -6.09 31.26
N GLY A 99 -44.93 -6.27 32.29
CA GLY A 99 -45.37 -6.76 33.61
C GLY A 99 -44.33 -6.37 34.67
N ALA A 100 -44.78 -6.01 35.85
CA ALA A 100 -44.09 -5.35 36.98
C ALA A 100 -42.90 -6.12 37.61
N ARG A 101 -42.26 -7.06 36.93
CA ARG A 101 -40.98 -7.66 37.32
C ARG A 101 -40.01 -7.52 36.15
N LYS A 102 -38.81 -6.97 36.42
CA LYS A 102 -37.65 -6.91 35.53
C LYS A 102 -37.20 -8.32 35.11
N THR A 103 -37.94 -9.01 34.27
CA THR A 103 -37.52 -10.18 33.54
C THR A 103 -36.83 -9.71 32.27
N LYS A 104 -35.67 -10.30 31.95
CA LYS A 104 -34.88 -10.00 30.75
C LYS A 104 -35.81 -9.98 29.54
N SER A 105 -35.91 -8.83 28.87
CA SER A 105 -36.63 -8.67 27.60
C SER A 105 -36.00 -9.53 26.54
N GLY A 106 -36.76 -10.28 25.76
CA GLY A 106 -36.27 -11.08 24.63
C GLY A 106 -35.84 -10.23 23.42
N ASP A 107 -36.27 -8.96 23.39
CA ASP A 107 -35.87 -7.99 22.36
C ASP A 107 -35.05 -6.86 22.99
N THR A 108 -33.76 -6.84 22.71
CA THR A 108 -32.80 -5.79 23.08
C THR A 108 -32.09 -5.27 21.85
N ASP A 109 -31.41 -4.13 21.94
CA ASP A 109 -30.68 -3.57 20.82
C ASP A 109 -29.66 -4.56 20.19
N LYS A 110 -29.10 -5.48 20.97
CA LYS A 110 -28.09 -6.45 20.52
C LYS A 110 -28.57 -7.91 20.42
N LYS A 111 -29.82 -8.20 20.84
CA LYS A 111 -30.38 -9.56 20.79
C LYS A 111 -31.86 -9.52 20.52
N LYS A 112 -32.31 -10.29 19.52
CA LYS A 112 -33.72 -10.48 19.15
C LYS A 112 -34.05 -11.96 19.22
N GLU A 113 -35.04 -12.34 20.04
CA GLU A 113 -35.50 -13.72 20.21
C GLU A 113 -36.77 -13.95 19.40
N PHE A 114 -36.85 -15.12 18.76
CA PHE A 114 -38.00 -15.57 17.96
C PHE A 114 -38.21 -17.08 18.13
N ASP A 115 -39.35 -17.60 17.73
CA ASP A 115 -39.60 -19.03 17.79
C ASP A 115 -38.61 -19.82 16.95
N GLY A 116 -37.87 -20.73 17.59
CA GLY A 116 -36.86 -21.57 16.96
C GLY A 116 -35.44 -21.00 16.96
N GLY A 117 -35.21 -19.77 17.49
CA GLY A 117 -33.85 -19.22 17.52
C GLY A 117 -33.74 -17.80 18.11
N TYR A 118 -32.60 -17.21 17.85
CA TYR A 118 -32.33 -15.82 18.18
C TYR A 118 -31.28 -15.23 17.23
N LEU A 119 -31.34 -13.92 17.04
CA LEU A 119 -30.28 -13.12 16.43
C LEU A 119 -29.49 -12.42 17.54
N SER A 120 -28.14 -12.50 17.46
CA SER A 120 -27.21 -11.75 18.30
C SER A 120 -26.30 -10.90 17.44
N ILE A 121 -26.11 -9.62 17.79
CA ILE A 121 -25.28 -8.66 17.04
C ILE A 121 -24.12 -8.22 17.93
N GLY A 122 -22.90 -8.25 17.41
CA GLY A 122 -21.70 -7.87 18.16
C GLY A 122 -20.45 -7.71 17.32
N ILE A 123 -19.33 -7.48 18.00
CA ILE A 123 -18.00 -7.45 17.38
C ILE A 123 -17.25 -8.76 17.68
N SER A 124 -16.24 -9.06 16.86
CA SER A 124 -15.35 -10.19 17.09
C SER A 124 -14.45 -9.93 18.30
N ASN A 125 -14.83 -10.43 19.45
CA ASN A 125 -14.00 -10.41 20.66
C ASN A 125 -14.23 -11.66 21.52
N HIS A 126 -13.31 -11.93 22.44
CA HIS A 126 -13.39 -13.09 23.33
C HIS A 126 -14.69 -13.22 24.12
N LYS A 127 -15.32 -12.11 24.49
CA LYS A 127 -16.58 -12.13 25.26
C LYS A 127 -17.75 -12.54 24.37
N THR A 128 -17.83 -11.99 23.16
CA THR A 128 -18.91 -12.27 22.19
C THR A 128 -18.82 -13.72 21.69
N LEU A 129 -17.60 -14.21 21.44
CA LEU A 129 -17.36 -15.55 20.90
C LEU A 129 -17.24 -16.66 21.95
N ARG A 130 -17.39 -16.39 23.26
CA ARG A 130 -17.33 -17.43 24.29
C ARG A 130 -18.72 -17.97 24.60
N GLN A 131 -18.79 -19.30 24.81
CA GLN A 131 -19.93 -20.02 25.41
C GLN A 131 -21.25 -20.00 24.61
N VAL A 132 -21.20 -19.77 23.29
CA VAL A 132 -22.38 -19.86 22.43
C VAL A 132 -22.17 -20.83 21.29
N SER A 133 -23.20 -21.63 20.99
CA SER A 133 -23.24 -22.48 19.78
C SER A 133 -24.16 -21.80 18.78
N ILE A 134 -23.65 -21.51 17.59
CA ILE A 134 -24.32 -20.75 16.54
C ILE A 134 -24.47 -21.66 15.32
N GLN A 135 -25.61 -21.62 14.66
CA GLN A 135 -25.82 -22.36 13.40
C GLN A 135 -25.48 -21.50 12.20
N THR A 136 -25.90 -20.22 12.21
CA THR A 136 -25.60 -19.27 11.14
C THR A 136 -24.78 -18.11 11.68
N MET A 137 -23.60 -17.89 11.11
CA MET A 137 -22.75 -16.74 11.42
C MET A 137 -22.56 -15.90 10.17
N ILE A 138 -22.78 -14.60 10.31
CA ILE A 138 -22.58 -13.59 9.29
C ILE A 138 -21.51 -12.65 9.80
N VAL A 139 -20.43 -12.51 9.06
CA VAL A 139 -19.27 -11.67 9.39
C VAL A 139 -19.21 -10.56 8.35
N ASP A 140 -19.61 -9.37 8.74
CA ASP A 140 -19.58 -8.18 7.88
C ASP A 140 -18.35 -7.35 8.20
N ASP A 141 -17.64 -6.92 7.15
CA ASP A 141 -16.37 -6.21 7.24
C ASP A 141 -15.28 -7.05 7.94
N PHE A 142 -15.06 -8.26 7.40
CA PHE A 142 -14.15 -9.24 8.00
C PHE A 142 -12.70 -8.75 8.10
N ASP A 143 -12.21 -7.97 7.12
CA ASP A 143 -10.87 -7.36 7.17
C ASP A 143 -10.79 -6.22 8.19
N GLY A 144 -11.89 -5.51 8.44
CA GLY A 144 -11.99 -4.51 9.51
C GLY A 144 -11.94 -5.10 10.92
N MET A 145 -12.08 -6.44 11.08
CA MET A 145 -12.01 -7.12 12.36
C MET A 145 -10.57 -7.28 12.82
N ARG A 146 -10.18 -6.50 13.81
CA ARG A 146 -8.85 -6.59 14.41
C ARG A 146 -8.68 -7.90 15.17
N SER A 147 -7.58 -8.60 14.93
CA SER A 147 -7.11 -9.68 15.81
C SER A 147 -6.88 -9.10 17.21
N SER A 148 -7.82 -9.34 18.11
CA SER A 148 -7.74 -8.87 19.49
C SER A 148 -6.75 -9.74 20.25
N SER A 149 -5.48 -9.34 20.26
CA SER A 149 -4.34 -9.89 20.99
C SER A 149 -3.79 -11.24 20.51
N ILE A 150 -2.48 -11.28 20.37
CA ILE A 150 -1.62 -12.47 20.09
C ILE A 150 -1.92 -13.70 21.00
N SER A 151 -2.62 -13.49 22.12
CA SER A 151 -2.94 -14.55 23.08
C SER A 151 -4.20 -15.35 22.77
N ALA A 152 -4.97 -14.98 21.73
CA ALA A 152 -6.33 -15.52 21.51
C ALA A 152 -6.45 -16.49 20.34
N GLY A 153 -5.44 -16.59 19.49
CA GLY A 153 -5.49 -17.36 18.25
C GLY A 153 -6.09 -16.58 17.07
N ASP A 154 -6.12 -17.21 15.92
CA ASP A 154 -6.68 -16.67 14.68
C ASP A 154 -8.19 -16.44 14.78
N THR A 155 -8.67 -15.30 14.27
CA THR A 155 -10.09 -14.91 14.30
C THR A 155 -10.98 -15.96 13.61
N MET A 156 -10.55 -16.49 12.47
CA MET A 156 -11.31 -17.51 11.74
C MET A 156 -11.49 -18.79 12.55
N SER A 157 -10.43 -19.28 13.18
CA SER A 157 -10.47 -20.46 14.06
C SER A 157 -11.43 -20.27 15.24
N MET A 158 -11.52 -19.09 15.80
CA MET A 158 -12.47 -18.77 16.86
C MET A 158 -13.93 -18.78 16.38
N ILE A 159 -14.17 -18.27 15.17
CA ILE A 159 -15.48 -18.29 14.51
C ILE A 159 -15.91 -19.73 14.25
N GLU A 160 -15.07 -20.51 13.61
CA GLU A 160 -15.33 -21.93 13.28
C GLU A 160 -15.63 -22.76 14.50
N ALA A 161 -14.92 -22.54 15.61
CA ALA A 161 -15.18 -23.23 16.86
C ALA A 161 -16.62 -23.03 17.40
N ARG A 162 -17.31 -21.94 17.04
CA ARG A 162 -18.71 -21.69 17.45
C ARG A 162 -19.72 -22.45 16.60
N LEU A 163 -19.33 -22.84 15.39
CA LEU A 163 -20.15 -23.52 14.39
C LEU A 163 -20.07 -25.05 14.47
N THR A 164 -19.08 -25.59 15.23
CA THR A 164 -18.80 -27.03 15.28
C THR A 164 -19.98 -27.90 15.71
N ALA A 165 -20.83 -27.41 16.62
CA ALA A 165 -22.04 -28.13 17.07
C ALA A 165 -23.06 -28.36 15.94
N PHE A 166 -23.01 -27.58 14.88
CA PHE A 166 -23.94 -27.62 13.74
C PHE A 166 -23.24 -28.01 12.43
N ARG A 167 -22.21 -28.85 12.50
CA ARG A 167 -21.33 -29.18 11.36
C ARG A 167 -22.05 -29.36 10.03
N THR A 168 -23.15 -30.12 9.99
CA THR A 168 -23.90 -30.42 8.75
C THR A 168 -24.93 -29.37 8.35
N LYS A 169 -25.24 -28.42 9.26
CA LYS A 169 -26.26 -27.38 9.06
C LYS A 169 -25.70 -25.97 9.16
N LYS A 170 -24.40 -25.85 9.51
CA LYS A 170 -23.76 -24.54 9.68
C LYS A 170 -23.82 -23.73 8.39
N LYS A 171 -23.97 -22.42 8.52
CA LYS A 171 -23.76 -21.45 7.45
C LYS A 171 -22.86 -20.34 7.98
N LEU A 172 -21.72 -20.13 7.32
CA LEU A 172 -20.79 -19.08 7.61
C LEU A 172 -20.66 -18.15 6.41
N TYR A 173 -21.05 -16.90 6.58
CA TYR A 173 -20.86 -15.85 5.58
C TYR A 173 -19.72 -14.93 6.04
N CYS A 174 -18.65 -14.83 5.23
CA CYS A 174 -17.56 -13.89 5.41
C CYS A 174 -17.59 -12.86 4.28
N ILE A 175 -18.00 -11.64 4.60
CA ILE A 175 -18.19 -10.57 3.62
C ILE A 175 -17.22 -9.45 3.95
N SER A 176 -16.39 -9.03 2.98
CA SER A 176 -15.47 -7.91 3.19
C SER A 176 -15.07 -7.22 1.89
N THR A 177 -14.77 -5.94 2.03
CA THR A 177 -13.86 -5.26 1.12
C THR A 177 -12.45 -5.59 1.60
N PRO A 178 -11.58 -6.17 0.75
CA PRO A 178 -10.25 -6.58 1.18
C PRO A 178 -9.36 -5.36 1.44
N GLU A 179 -8.40 -5.49 2.35
CA GLU A 179 -7.46 -4.43 2.67
C GLU A 179 -6.06 -4.76 2.15
N LEU A 180 -5.17 -5.23 3.00
CA LEU A 180 -3.78 -5.50 2.68
C LEU A 180 -3.55 -6.99 2.52
N GLU A 181 -2.81 -7.40 1.49
CA GLU A 181 -2.53 -8.81 1.19
C GLU A 181 -1.99 -9.59 2.40
N GLU A 182 -1.09 -8.97 3.17
CA GLU A 182 -0.43 -9.66 4.30
C GLU A 182 -1.30 -9.76 5.56
N THR A 183 -2.36 -8.97 5.66
CA THR A 183 -3.22 -8.90 6.86
C THR A 183 -4.69 -9.10 6.58
N SER A 184 -5.05 -9.34 5.32
CA SER A 184 -6.43 -9.65 4.95
C SER A 184 -6.90 -10.95 5.62
N ASN A 185 -8.06 -10.88 6.25
CA ASN A 185 -8.75 -12.05 6.79
C ASN A 185 -9.59 -12.75 5.70
N VAL A 186 -10.14 -11.98 4.76
CA VAL A 186 -11.06 -12.50 3.74
C VAL A 186 -10.34 -13.21 2.60
N GLU A 187 -9.19 -12.70 2.15
CA GLU A 187 -8.48 -13.26 1.00
C GLU A 187 -8.01 -14.71 1.20
N PRO A 188 -7.38 -15.08 2.33
CA PRO A 188 -6.99 -16.49 2.55
C PRO A 188 -8.18 -17.46 2.52
N VAL A 189 -9.34 -17.04 3.02
CA VAL A 189 -10.56 -17.86 3.01
C VAL A 189 -11.17 -17.92 1.60
N TYR A 190 -11.13 -16.81 0.85
CA TYR A 190 -11.54 -16.76 -0.55
C TYR A 190 -10.70 -17.71 -1.42
N LEU A 191 -9.38 -17.74 -1.23
CA LEU A 191 -8.46 -18.58 -2.01
C LEU A 191 -8.63 -20.10 -1.72
N GLN A 192 -9.23 -20.48 -0.60
CA GLN A 192 -9.55 -21.87 -0.27
C GLN A 192 -10.82 -22.38 -0.97
N GLY A 193 -11.68 -21.48 -1.42
CA GLY A 193 -12.91 -21.79 -2.11
C GLY A 193 -12.75 -21.91 -3.62
N ASP A 194 -13.88 -21.97 -4.33
CA ASP A 194 -13.95 -22.17 -5.78
C ASP A 194 -13.75 -20.88 -6.61
N GLN A 195 -13.50 -19.74 -5.98
CA GLN A 195 -13.08 -18.46 -6.57
C GLN A 195 -13.98 -17.99 -7.71
N ARG A 196 -15.29 -18.02 -7.51
CA ARG A 196 -16.29 -17.66 -8.54
C ARG A 196 -16.15 -16.21 -8.99
N ARG A 197 -16.34 -16.02 -10.29
CA ARG A 197 -16.38 -14.71 -10.94
C ARG A 197 -17.72 -14.53 -11.63
N TYR A 198 -18.28 -13.31 -11.55
CA TYR A 198 -19.54 -12.99 -12.20
C TYR A 198 -19.30 -12.71 -13.68
N ASN A 199 -19.80 -13.58 -14.54
CA ASN A 199 -19.66 -13.50 -15.98
C ASN A 199 -20.91 -12.90 -16.58
N ILE A 200 -20.75 -11.94 -17.50
CA ILE A 200 -21.83 -11.29 -18.25
C ILE A 200 -21.69 -11.59 -19.74
N PRO A 201 -22.80 -11.61 -20.52
CA PRO A 201 -22.68 -11.67 -21.96
C PRO A 201 -22.09 -10.37 -22.51
N CYS A 202 -21.09 -10.47 -23.39
CA CYS A 202 -20.60 -9.31 -24.14
C CYS A 202 -21.70 -8.80 -25.08
N PRO A 203 -22.04 -7.51 -25.07
CA PRO A 203 -23.10 -6.97 -25.93
C PRO A 203 -22.80 -7.08 -27.43
N CYS A 204 -21.52 -7.30 -27.82
CA CYS A 204 -21.11 -7.38 -29.22
C CYS A 204 -21.04 -8.83 -29.74
N CYS A 205 -20.33 -9.71 -29.00
CA CYS A 205 -20.12 -11.09 -29.44
C CYS A 205 -20.96 -12.13 -28.69
N ASN A 206 -21.68 -11.73 -27.64
CA ASN A 206 -22.52 -12.58 -26.78
C ASN A 206 -21.74 -13.66 -25.99
N GLU A 207 -20.42 -13.70 -26.08
CA GLU A 207 -19.59 -14.58 -25.25
C GLU A 207 -19.56 -14.09 -23.80
N LEU A 208 -19.48 -15.02 -22.85
CA LEU A 208 -19.39 -14.70 -21.45
C LEU A 208 -17.99 -14.10 -21.12
N ILE A 209 -17.99 -12.93 -20.51
CA ILE A 209 -16.79 -12.19 -20.12
C ILE A 209 -16.86 -11.75 -18.65
N ILE A 210 -15.70 -11.52 -18.05
CA ILE A 210 -15.55 -10.94 -16.72
C ILE A 210 -15.20 -9.47 -16.89
N LEU A 211 -15.85 -8.57 -16.14
CA LEU A 211 -15.46 -7.16 -16.11
C LEU A 211 -14.22 -6.98 -15.23
N GLU A 212 -13.09 -6.75 -15.87
CA GLU A 212 -11.81 -6.48 -15.23
C GLU A 212 -11.31 -5.06 -15.56
N TRP A 213 -10.54 -4.47 -14.64
CA TRP A 213 -9.93 -3.16 -14.90
C TRP A 213 -8.97 -3.20 -16.08
N LYS A 214 -8.12 -4.24 -16.11
CA LYS A 214 -7.24 -4.61 -17.21
C LYS A 214 -7.15 -6.12 -17.29
N ILE A 215 -7.30 -6.65 -18.48
CA ILE A 215 -7.19 -8.07 -18.78
C ILE A 215 -6.46 -8.26 -20.10
N GLN A 216 -5.74 -9.37 -20.23
CA GLN A 216 -5.09 -9.73 -21.49
C GLN A 216 -6.13 -9.97 -22.58
N SER A 217 -5.93 -9.40 -23.78
CA SER A 217 -6.75 -9.70 -24.94
C SER A 217 -6.54 -11.15 -25.39
N GLU A 218 -7.63 -11.84 -25.72
CA GLU A 218 -7.57 -13.19 -26.31
C GLU A 218 -7.28 -13.15 -27.83
N LEU A 219 -7.39 -11.98 -28.47
CA LEU A 219 -7.10 -11.78 -29.88
C LEU A 219 -5.63 -11.52 -30.16
N ASP A 220 -4.99 -10.72 -29.31
CA ASP A 220 -3.55 -10.41 -29.38
C ASP A 220 -2.96 -10.37 -27.97
N SER A 221 -2.00 -11.25 -27.70
CA SER A 221 -1.31 -11.33 -26.42
C SER A 221 -0.47 -10.08 -26.09
N ASN A 222 -0.24 -9.17 -27.02
CA ASN A 222 0.44 -7.90 -26.77
C ASN A 222 -0.52 -6.76 -26.41
N GLU A 223 -1.83 -6.97 -26.56
CA GLU A 223 -2.84 -5.96 -26.27
C GLU A 223 -3.59 -6.23 -24.97
N MET A 224 -3.98 -5.15 -24.32
CA MET A 224 -4.76 -5.19 -23.08
C MET A 224 -6.19 -4.74 -23.35
N ALA A 225 -7.14 -5.60 -22.98
CA ALA A 225 -8.56 -5.31 -22.91
C ALA A 225 -8.98 -4.79 -21.52
N GLY A 226 -10.27 -4.65 -21.27
CA GLY A 226 -10.82 -4.14 -20.01
C GLY A 226 -11.28 -2.70 -20.14
N ILE A 227 -11.25 -1.94 -19.02
CA ILE A 227 -11.62 -0.52 -19.06
C ILE A 227 -10.60 0.28 -19.86
N THR A 228 -11.09 1.01 -20.86
CA THR A 228 -10.31 1.86 -21.76
C THR A 228 -10.89 3.27 -21.81
N TRP A 229 -10.03 4.24 -22.08
CA TRP A 229 -10.40 5.68 -22.17
C TRP A 229 -9.37 6.44 -22.99
N GLN A 230 -9.72 7.65 -23.40
CA GLN A 230 -8.81 8.57 -24.07
C GLN A 230 -8.51 9.79 -23.19
N THR A 231 -7.30 10.32 -23.34
CA THR A 231 -6.88 11.55 -22.68
C THR A 231 -6.37 12.57 -23.69
N THR A 232 -6.51 13.85 -23.34
CA THR A 232 -5.81 14.92 -24.06
C THR A 232 -4.29 14.77 -23.88
N PRO A 233 -3.46 15.45 -24.71
CA PRO A 233 -2.00 15.46 -24.55
C PRO A 233 -1.53 15.88 -23.13
N ASN A 234 -2.34 16.63 -22.39
CA ASN A 234 -2.06 17.05 -21.01
C ASN A 234 -2.65 16.09 -19.96
N GLY A 235 -3.07 14.88 -20.35
CA GLY A 235 -3.56 13.86 -19.44
C GLY A 235 -4.99 14.07 -18.89
N LYS A 236 -5.76 15.06 -19.41
CA LYS A 236 -7.15 15.25 -19.02
C LYS A 236 -8.04 14.22 -19.73
N LEU A 237 -8.92 13.57 -18.97
CA LEU A 237 -9.91 12.63 -19.51
C LEU A 237 -10.81 13.32 -20.56
N ILE A 238 -11.02 12.67 -21.70
CA ILE A 238 -11.96 13.10 -22.72
C ILE A 238 -13.34 12.55 -22.36
N ASP A 239 -14.32 13.44 -22.19
CA ASP A 239 -15.68 13.04 -21.84
C ASP A 239 -16.30 12.14 -22.90
N GLY A 240 -16.98 11.07 -22.48
CA GLY A 240 -17.60 10.07 -23.36
C GLY A 240 -16.63 9.07 -23.99
N SER A 241 -15.33 9.10 -23.63
CA SER A 241 -14.34 8.15 -24.17
C SER A 241 -14.17 6.89 -23.30
N VAL A 242 -14.82 6.82 -22.14
CA VAL A 242 -14.70 5.70 -21.23
C VAL A 242 -15.62 4.54 -21.64
N GLY A 243 -15.06 3.36 -21.69
CA GLY A 243 -15.83 2.15 -21.93
C GLY A 243 -15.01 0.89 -21.65
N TYR A 244 -15.51 -0.22 -22.09
CA TYR A 244 -14.88 -1.53 -21.94
C TYR A 244 -14.51 -2.10 -23.31
N THR A 245 -13.28 -2.52 -23.47
CA THR A 245 -12.85 -3.29 -24.63
C THR A 245 -12.94 -4.77 -24.31
N CYS A 246 -13.73 -5.51 -25.07
CA CYS A 246 -13.95 -6.93 -24.84
C CYS A 246 -12.66 -7.73 -25.07
N GLN A 247 -12.29 -8.59 -24.12
CA GLN A 247 -11.10 -9.44 -24.24
C GLN A 247 -11.23 -10.52 -25.32
N LYS A 248 -12.46 -10.85 -25.76
CA LYS A 248 -12.74 -11.91 -26.75
C LYS A 248 -12.92 -11.41 -28.18
N CYS A 249 -13.58 -10.27 -28.39
CA CYS A 249 -13.85 -9.75 -29.74
C CYS A 249 -13.15 -8.40 -30.04
N GLY A 250 -12.52 -7.76 -29.05
CA GLY A 250 -11.85 -6.47 -29.23
C GLY A 250 -12.79 -5.25 -29.37
N GLU A 251 -14.11 -5.47 -29.41
CA GLU A 251 -15.06 -4.38 -29.58
C GLU A 251 -15.23 -3.56 -28.31
N PHE A 252 -15.41 -2.25 -28.51
CA PHE A 252 -15.62 -1.26 -27.45
C PHE A 252 -17.12 -1.04 -27.19
N PHE A 253 -17.51 -0.95 -25.93
CA PHE A 253 -18.87 -0.58 -25.51
C PHE A 253 -18.85 0.23 -24.22
N ASP A 254 -19.82 1.13 -24.07
CA ASP A 254 -19.99 1.94 -22.85
C ASP A 254 -20.88 1.22 -21.81
N ASP A 255 -21.09 1.81 -20.64
CA ASP A 255 -21.88 1.20 -19.57
C ASP A 255 -23.35 1.60 -19.52
N SER A 256 -23.88 2.21 -20.56
CA SER A 256 -25.28 2.70 -20.63
C SER A 256 -26.33 1.61 -20.41
N LEU A 257 -26.09 0.42 -20.95
CA LEU A 257 -26.96 -0.76 -20.82
C LEU A 257 -26.48 -1.76 -19.78
N LYS A 258 -25.52 -1.41 -18.94
CA LYS A 258 -24.90 -2.32 -17.96
C LYS A 258 -25.94 -3.08 -17.10
N SER A 259 -27.00 -2.42 -16.66
CA SER A 259 -28.04 -3.03 -15.84
C SER A 259 -28.74 -4.21 -16.52
N GLU A 260 -28.81 -4.20 -17.86
CA GLU A 260 -29.41 -5.32 -18.62
C GLU A 260 -28.46 -6.51 -18.71
N TRP A 261 -27.17 -6.26 -18.90
CA TRP A 261 -26.16 -7.33 -19.01
C TRP A 261 -25.91 -8.06 -17.69
N LEU A 262 -26.22 -7.41 -16.57
CA LEU A 262 -26.05 -7.99 -15.24
C LEU A 262 -27.16 -8.99 -14.88
N LEU A 263 -28.28 -9.04 -15.62
CA LEU A 263 -29.38 -9.95 -15.31
C LEU A 263 -28.96 -11.43 -15.44
N GLU A 264 -29.28 -12.20 -14.40
CA GLU A 264 -28.91 -13.61 -14.31
C GLU A 264 -29.65 -14.52 -15.31
N GLU A 265 -28.99 -15.62 -15.64
CA GLU A 265 -29.56 -16.73 -16.41
C GLU A 265 -30.85 -17.24 -15.73
N GLY A 266 -31.93 -17.35 -16.50
CA GLY A 266 -33.25 -17.72 -16.01
C GLY A 266 -34.08 -16.57 -15.41
N TYR A 267 -33.50 -15.35 -15.28
CA TYR A 267 -34.16 -14.16 -14.72
C TYR A 267 -34.13 -12.94 -15.66
N GLY A 268 -34.18 -13.21 -16.94
CA GLY A 268 -34.23 -12.18 -17.98
C GLY A 268 -32.88 -11.83 -18.59
N GLY A 269 -31.83 -12.55 -18.22
CA GLY A 269 -30.49 -12.36 -18.75
C GLY A 269 -29.72 -13.66 -18.95
N SER A 270 -28.40 -13.57 -19.10
CA SER A 270 -27.49 -14.69 -19.29
C SER A 270 -26.25 -14.62 -18.39
N ALA A 271 -26.21 -13.67 -17.50
CA ALA A 271 -25.10 -13.54 -16.56
C ALA A 271 -25.14 -14.64 -15.50
N LYS A 272 -23.98 -15.07 -15.02
CA LYS A 272 -23.88 -16.12 -14.00
C LYS A 272 -22.53 -16.13 -13.29
N TRP A 273 -22.52 -16.67 -12.09
CA TRP A 273 -21.30 -17.02 -11.37
C TRP A 273 -20.68 -18.29 -11.96
N ILE A 274 -19.38 -18.26 -12.21
CA ILE A 274 -18.62 -19.40 -12.72
C ILE A 274 -17.43 -19.63 -11.82
N PRO A 275 -17.25 -20.85 -11.24
CA PRO A 275 -16.06 -21.21 -10.48
C PRO A 275 -14.84 -21.20 -11.41
N THR A 276 -13.68 -20.77 -10.88
CA THR A 276 -12.43 -20.67 -11.65
C THR A 276 -11.40 -21.71 -11.24
N VAL A 277 -11.56 -22.30 -10.07
CA VAL A 277 -10.67 -23.34 -9.53
C VAL A 277 -11.49 -24.43 -8.80
N GLU A 278 -10.90 -25.61 -8.64
CA GLU A 278 -11.41 -26.61 -7.71
C GLU A 278 -11.14 -26.18 -6.27
N PRO A 279 -12.16 -26.13 -5.41
CA PRO A 279 -11.99 -25.69 -4.02
C PRO A 279 -11.23 -26.74 -3.20
N ILE A 280 -10.49 -26.29 -2.18
CA ILE A 280 -9.85 -27.17 -1.20
C ILE A 280 -10.91 -27.92 -0.38
N ASP A 281 -11.99 -27.24 0.00
CA ASP A 281 -13.17 -27.80 0.64
C ASP A 281 -14.38 -27.58 -0.31
N PRO A 282 -15.03 -28.65 -0.79
CA PRO A 282 -16.16 -28.53 -1.71
C PRO A 282 -17.39 -27.83 -1.10
N GLU A 283 -17.45 -27.65 0.21
CA GLU A 283 -18.47 -26.88 0.91
C GLU A 283 -18.13 -25.38 1.02
N ASN A 284 -16.96 -24.93 0.50
CA ASN A 284 -16.51 -23.55 0.51
C ASN A 284 -16.75 -22.87 -0.86
N TYR A 285 -17.75 -22.00 -0.92
CA TYR A 285 -18.12 -21.19 -2.08
C TYR A 285 -17.58 -19.78 -1.91
N SER A 286 -16.73 -19.33 -2.82
CA SER A 286 -16.07 -18.05 -2.70
C SER A 286 -16.30 -17.16 -3.93
N TYR A 287 -16.65 -15.91 -3.70
CA TYR A 287 -17.11 -14.95 -4.70
C TYR A 287 -16.22 -13.71 -4.69
N GLN A 288 -15.79 -13.25 -5.86
CA GLN A 288 -15.11 -11.98 -6.00
C GLN A 288 -15.81 -11.10 -7.04
N ILE A 289 -16.08 -9.83 -6.66
CA ILE A 289 -16.77 -8.89 -7.54
C ILE A 289 -16.25 -7.46 -7.30
N SER A 290 -15.91 -6.78 -8.40
CA SER A 290 -15.44 -5.39 -8.37
C SER A 290 -16.59 -4.39 -8.43
N ALA A 291 -16.32 -3.13 -8.13
CA ALA A 291 -17.28 -2.06 -8.29
C ALA A 291 -17.61 -1.73 -9.77
N LEU A 292 -16.92 -2.32 -10.73
CA LEU A 292 -17.27 -2.20 -12.15
C LEU A 292 -18.67 -2.77 -12.45
N TYR A 293 -19.13 -3.71 -11.63
CA TYR A 293 -20.48 -4.29 -11.68
C TYR A 293 -21.54 -3.44 -10.95
N ALA A 294 -21.18 -2.33 -10.30
CA ALA A 294 -22.15 -1.48 -9.64
C ALA A 294 -23.26 -1.04 -10.61
N PRO A 295 -24.53 -1.02 -10.19
CA PRO A 295 -25.61 -0.50 -11.01
C PRO A 295 -25.31 0.93 -11.47
N ILE A 296 -25.74 1.29 -12.69
CA ILE A 296 -25.40 2.57 -13.31
C ILE A 296 -25.89 3.79 -12.50
N TYR A 297 -26.99 3.63 -11.78
CA TYR A 297 -27.54 4.68 -10.91
C TYR A 297 -26.70 4.91 -9.63
N MET A 298 -25.79 3.99 -9.29
CA MET A 298 -24.83 4.17 -8.20
C MET A 298 -23.56 4.83 -8.69
N ASN A 299 -22.88 4.21 -9.67
CA ASN A 299 -21.65 4.75 -10.26
C ASN A 299 -21.46 4.22 -11.68
N ASN A 300 -20.94 5.05 -12.56
CA ASN A 300 -20.52 4.71 -13.92
C ASN A 300 -19.01 4.47 -14.01
N TRP A 301 -18.56 3.93 -15.14
CA TRP A 301 -17.14 3.65 -15.36
C TRP A 301 -16.27 4.93 -15.44
N ASP A 302 -16.84 6.05 -15.90
CA ASP A 302 -16.18 7.37 -15.92
C ASP A 302 -15.70 7.78 -14.51
N TYR A 303 -16.54 7.58 -13.48
CA TYR A 303 -16.16 7.83 -12.08
C TYR A 303 -14.90 7.04 -11.67
N TYR A 304 -14.83 5.75 -11.99
CA TYR A 304 -13.68 4.92 -11.63
C TYR A 304 -12.42 5.30 -12.40
N VAL A 305 -12.54 5.67 -13.68
CA VAL A 305 -11.41 6.18 -14.48
C VAL A 305 -10.85 7.48 -13.89
N ARG A 306 -11.71 8.41 -13.45
CA ARG A 306 -11.26 9.62 -12.74
C ARG A 306 -10.51 9.28 -11.45
N LYS A 307 -10.98 8.31 -10.66
CA LYS A 307 -10.27 7.85 -9.46
C LYS A 307 -8.93 7.19 -9.77
N TYR A 308 -8.85 6.45 -10.86
CA TYR A 308 -7.59 5.90 -11.34
C TYR A 308 -6.59 6.99 -11.76
N ILE A 309 -7.04 7.98 -12.52
CA ILE A 309 -6.19 9.11 -12.95
C ILE A 309 -5.73 9.95 -11.74
N GLU A 310 -6.59 10.15 -10.74
CA GLU A 310 -6.18 10.81 -9.49
C GLU A 310 -5.07 10.04 -8.74
N ALA A 311 -5.08 8.71 -8.83
CA ALA A 311 -4.04 7.86 -8.22
C ALA A 311 -2.77 7.78 -9.09
N ASN A 312 -2.92 7.85 -10.42
CA ASN A 312 -1.86 7.72 -11.42
C ASN A 312 -1.87 8.94 -12.35
N PRO A 313 -1.42 10.12 -11.87
CA PRO A 313 -1.45 11.33 -12.69
C PRO A 313 -0.50 11.20 -13.88
N PHE A 314 -0.93 11.69 -15.03
CA PHE A 314 -0.14 11.69 -16.27
C PHE A 314 1.17 12.46 -16.06
N GLY A 315 2.31 11.85 -16.40
CA GLY A 315 3.63 12.45 -16.22
C GLY A 315 4.04 12.70 -14.76
N GLY A 316 3.30 12.16 -13.79
CA GLY A 316 3.55 12.31 -12.36
C GLY A 316 3.85 10.99 -11.64
N VAL A 317 4.24 11.11 -10.38
CA VAL A 317 4.45 9.93 -9.51
C VAL A 317 3.10 9.41 -9.02
N ARG A 318 2.94 8.08 -9.02
CA ARG A 318 1.75 7.43 -8.46
C ARG A 318 1.53 7.81 -7.00
N ASN A 319 0.30 8.16 -6.66
CA ASN A 319 -0.11 8.35 -5.28
C ASN A 319 -0.49 6.99 -4.68
N GLU A 320 0.41 6.38 -3.91
CA GLU A 320 0.22 5.02 -3.37
C GLU A 320 -1.01 4.90 -2.47
N SER A 321 -1.35 5.91 -1.67
CA SER A 321 -2.55 5.90 -0.83
C SER A 321 -3.84 5.87 -1.66
N LYS A 322 -3.92 6.69 -2.72
CA LYS A 322 -5.07 6.68 -3.63
C LYS A 322 -5.10 5.39 -4.46
N TRP A 323 -3.93 4.85 -4.83
CA TRP A 323 -3.83 3.58 -5.54
C TRP A 323 -4.28 2.40 -4.70
N GLN A 324 -3.88 2.35 -3.42
CA GLN A 324 -4.40 1.38 -2.46
C GLN A 324 -5.93 1.49 -2.36
N THR A 325 -6.46 2.71 -2.14
CA THR A 325 -7.90 2.96 -2.12
C THR A 325 -8.59 2.44 -3.38
N PHE A 326 -7.99 2.69 -4.56
CA PHE A 326 -8.53 2.24 -5.83
C PHE A 326 -8.59 0.71 -5.91
N LYS A 327 -7.51 0.01 -5.57
CA LYS A 327 -7.48 -1.45 -5.58
C LYS A 327 -8.48 -2.07 -4.59
N ASN A 328 -8.45 -1.62 -3.35
CA ASN A 328 -9.26 -2.19 -2.29
C ASN A 328 -10.75 -1.88 -2.48
N LEU A 329 -11.09 -0.58 -2.63
CA LEU A 329 -12.49 -0.17 -2.62
C LEU A 329 -13.18 -0.40 -3.97
N TYR A 330 -12.51 -0.16 -5.10
CA TYR A 330 -13.20 -0.26 -6.39
C TYR A 330 -12.96 -1.59 -7.09
N LEU A 331 -11.75 -2.16 -7.02
CA LEU A 331 -11.51 -3.46 -7.64
C LEU A 331 -11.87 -4.63 -6.72
N GLY A 332 -12.06 -4.41 -5.41
CA GLY A 332 -12.30 -5.48 -4.45
C GLY A 332 -11.14 -6.47 -4.39
N LEU A 333 -9.92 -5.98 -4.48
CA LEU A 333 -8.68 -6.74 -4.45
C LEU A 333 -7.80 -6.27 -3.29
N THR A 334 -7.04 -7.16 -2.71
CA THR A 334 -6.02 -6.81 -1.73
C THR A 334 -4.97 -5.89 -2.35
N TYR A 335 -4.39 -5.04 -1.54
CA TYR A 335 -3.29 -4.19 -1.93
C TYR A 335 -1.99 -4.67 -1.30
N ARG A 336 -0.98 -4.82 -2.15
CA ARG A 336 0.40 -5.00 -1.71
C ARG A 336 1.18 -3.74 -2.03
N PRO A 337 1.76 -3.06 -1.02
CA PRO A 337 2.61 -1.90 -1.29
C PRO A 337 3.76 -2.29 -2.22
N THR A 338 3.93 -1.52 -3.28
CA THR A 338 5.10 -1.66 -4.15
C THR A 338 6.33 -1.29 -3.31
N GLY A 339 7.25 -2.24 -3.12
CA GLY A 339 8.46 -2.02 -2.32
C GLY A 339 8.65 -2.95 -1.12
N VAL A 340 7.73 -3.86 -0.84
CA VAL A 340 7.80 -4.75 0.34
C VAL A 340 8.91 -5.80 0.27
N SER A 341 9.40 -6.16 -0.91
CA SER A 341 10.58 -7.02 -1.05
C SER A 341 11.52 -6.48 -2.13
N ILE A 342 12.56 -5.82 -1.68
CA ILE A 342 13.65 -5.38 -2.54
C ILE A 342 14.61 -6.55 -2.70
N SER A 343 14.96 -6.89 -3.94
CA SER A 343 16.02 -7.85 -4.21
C SER A 343 17.28 -7.10 -4.62
N ALA A 344 18.34 -7.22 -3.84
CA ALA A 344 19.65 -6.70 -4.19
C ALA A 344 20.17 -7.25 -5.53
N ASN A 345 19.80 -8.47 -5.90
CA ASN A 345 20.09 -9.05 -7.20
C ASN A 345 19.49 -8.24 -8.36
N LYS A 346 18.35 -7.56 -8.14
CA LYS A 346 17.76 -6.68 -9.14
C LYS A 346 18.62 -5.44 -9.36
N LEU A 347 19.11 -4.83 -8.29
CA LEU A 347 19.98 -3.65 -8.37
C LEU A 347 21.32 -3.95 -9.04
N GLN A 348 21.89 -5.14 -8.81
CA GLN A 348 23.13 -5.56 -9.48
C GLN A 348 23.03 -5.61 -11.00
N LYS A 349 21.85 -5.81 -11.57
CA LYS A 349 21.62 -5.76 -13.03
C LYS A 349 21.84 -4.36 -13.60
N ASN A 350 21.81 -3.34 -12.76
CA ASN A 350 22.02 -1.94 -13.13
C ASN A 350 23.48 -1.49 -13.03
N ILE A 351 24.42 -2.41 -12.90
CA ILE A 351 25.85 -2.12 -12.99
C ILE A 351 26.20 -1.66 -14.42
N ARG A 352 26.98 -0.58 -14.50
CA ARG A 352 27.41 0.07 -15.74
C ARG A 352 28.93 0.26 -15.75
N SER A 353 29.51 0.40 -16.95
CA SER A 353 30.97 0.51 -17.13
C SER A 353 31.41 1.96 -16.92
N TYR A 354 31.63 2.36 -15.68
CA TYR A 354 32.24 3.63 -15.31
C TYR A 354 33.05 3.50 -14.01
N ASP A 355 34.05 4.38 -13.86
CA ASP A 355 34.96 4.35 -12.71
C ASP A 355 34.38 5.07 -11.48
N ILE A 356 34.70 4.56 -10.29
CA ILE A 356 34.40 5.25 -9.01
C ILE A 356 35.18 6.59 -8.96
N MET A 357 34.66 7.54 -8.15
CA MET A 357 35.24 8.89 -7.98
C MET A 357 35.35 9.72 -9.25
N THR A 358 34.61 9.36 -10.29
CA THR A 358 34.43 10.15 -11.52
C THR A 358 33.00 10.58 -11.70
N VAL A 359 32.75 11.63 -12.48
CA VAL A 359 31.40 12.00 -12.90
C VAL A 359 31.11 11.25 -14.20
N PRO A 360 30.17 10.27 -14.21
CA PRO A 360 30.01 9.30 -15.28
C PRO A 360 29.15 9.84 -16.44
N GLU A 361 29.50 10.97 -17.00
CA GLU A 361 28.69 11.63 -18.04
C GLU A 361 28.72 10.87 -19.39
N LYS A 362 29.85 10.22 -19.74
CA LYS A 362 29.88 9.36 -20.94
C LYS A 362 28.86 8.23 -20.85
N GLN A 363 28.82 7.55 -19.69
CA GLN A 363 27.86 6.47 -19.49
C GLN A 363 26.42 7.01 -19.46
N SER A 364 26.20 8.15 -18.82
CA SER A 364 24.88 8.80 -18.78
C SER A 364 24.35 9.12 -20.17
N ILE A 365 25.19 9.69 -21.03
CA ILE A 365 24.84 9.98 -22.43
C ILE A 365 24.60 8.68 -23.22
N ALA A 366 25.42 7.66 -23.02
CA ALA A 366 25.26 6.35 -23.69
C ALA A 366 23.96 5.62 -23.28
N ASP A 367 23.48 5.87 -22.08
CA ASP A 367 22.18 5.36 -21.56
C ASP A 367 20.99 6.26 -21.96
N GLY A 368 21.18 7.31 -22.75
CA GLY A 368 20.15 8.25 -23.18
C GLY A 368 19.75 9.28 -22.13
N ASN A 369 20.46 9.36 -20.99
CA ASN A 369 20.06 10.17 -19.83
C ASN A 369 20.52 11.64 -19.89
N GLY A 370 21.35 12.01 -20.88
CA GLY A 370 21.89 13.35 -21.01
C GLY A 370 23.07 13.62 -20.06
N LYS A 371 23.33 14.89 -19.79
CA LYS A 371 24.45 15.33 -18.94
C LYS A 371 24.18 15.10 -17.46
N ILE A 372 25.24 15.07 -16.65
CA ILE A 372 25.14 15.11 -15.20
C ILE A 372 24.96 16.57 -14.75
N VAL A 373 23.84 16.84 -14.05
CA VAL A 373 23.43 18.20 -13.67
C VAL A 373 23.48 18.48 -12.16
N MET A 374 23.66 17.44 -11.33
CA MET A 374 23.75 17.59 -9.88
C MET A 374 24.58 16.46 -9.28
N ILE A 375 25.30 16.76 -8.18
CA ILE A 375 25.98 15.78 -7.33
C ILE A 375 25.64 16.09 -5.87
N THR A 376 25.18 15.09 -5.12
CA THR A 376 24.89 15.21 -3.70
C THR A 376 25.63 14.14 -2.90
N CYS A 377 25.70 14.33 -1.57
CA CYS A 377 26.22 13.34 -0.65
C CYS A 377 25.21 13.16 0.51
N GLY A 378 24.90 11.93 0.84
CA GLY A 378 24.17 11.57 2.03
C GLY A 378 25.07 10.83 3.01
N SER A 379 24.94 11.08 4.30
CA SER A 379 25.74 10.39 5.31
C SER A 379 24.94 10.07 6.57
N ASP A 380 25.25 8.89 7.13
CA ASP A 380 24.64 8.31 8.32
C ASP A 380 25.67 8.19 9.44
N LEU A 381 25.42 8.86 10.57
CA LEU A 381 26.29 8.82 11.73
C LEU A 381 25.78 7.76 12.72
N GLY A 382 26.54 6.70 12.88
CA GLY A 382 26.27 5.61 13.81
C GLY A 382 27.30 5.47 14.93
N GLY A 383 26.89 4.80 16.00
CA GLY A 383 27.79 4.33 17.06
C GLY A 383 28.29 2.93 16.78
N MET A 384 29.09 2.39 17.70
CA MET A 384 29.83 1.15 17.50
C MET A 384 29.10 -0.15 17.79
N ASP A 385 28.05 -0.13 18.60
CA ASP A 385 27.30 -1.33 18.95
C ASP A 385 25.90 -0.95 19.43
N ASP A 386 24.88 -1.35 18.71
CA ASP A 386 23.49 -1.12 19.09
C ASP A 386 23.09 -1.88 20.38
N SER A 387 23.86 -2.89 20.78
CA SER A 387 23.54 -3.74 21.96
C SER A 387 24.03 -3.17 23.30
N LYS A 388 24.94 -2.19 23.28
CA LYS A 388 25.52 -1.57 24.49
C LYS A 388 25.71 -0.07 24.30
N ARG A 389 24.64 0.68 24.13
CA ARG A 389 24.70 2.14 24.09
C ARG A 389 25.14 2.70 25.44
N ASP A 390 26.43 2.95 25.58
CA ASP A 390 26.95 3.80 26.64
C ASP A 390 26.88 5.25 26.18
N PHE A 391 25.87 5.97 26.65
CA PHE A 391 25.60 7.37 26.28
C PHE A 391 26.72 8.35 26.70
N THR A 392 27.76 7.87 27.35
CA THR A 392 28.92 8.68 27.76
C THR A 392 30.06 8.66 26.73
N ARG A 393 29.99 7.83 25.70
CA ARG A 393 31.02 7.69 24.68
C ARG A 393 30.68 8.50 23.43
N ASP A 394 31.71 9.05 22.82
CA ASP A 394 31.71 9.82 21.59
C ASP A 394 32.28 9.06 20.38
N ASP A 395 32.36 7.74 20.54
CA ASP A 395 32.78 6.83 19.48
C ASP A 395 31.84 6.92 18.29
N ALA A 396 32.39 7.08 17.09
CA ALA A 396 31.59 7.34 15.91
C ALA A 396 32.13 6.64 14.65
N ARG A 397 31.20 6.21 13.81
CA ARG A 397 31.40 5.81 12.43
C ARG A 397 30.45 6.62 11.57
N LEU A 398 30.95 7.16 10.48
CA LEU A 398 30.18 7.88 9.49
C LEU A 398 30.19 7.12 8.16
N ASP A 399 29.05 6.59 7.78
CA ASP A 399 28.82 6.01 6.46
C ASP A 399 28.38 7.10 5.49
N TRP A 400 28.76 6.99 4.21
CA TRP A 400 28.45 8.01 3.22
C TRP A 400 28.29 7.41 1.81
N GLU A 401 27.52 8.12 0.99
CA GLU A 401 27.40 7.85 -0.45
C GLU A 401 27.31 9.15 -1.23
N ILE A 402 28.05 9.22 -2.35
CA ILE A 402 28.01 10.32 -3.32
C ILE A 402 27.21 9.86 -4.53
N VAL A 403 26.22 10.66 -4.94
CA VAL A 403 25.28 10.34 -6.01
C VAL A 403 25.23 11.46 -7.03
N ALA A 404 25.34 11.12 -8.31
CA ALA A 404 25.14 12.02 -9.43
C ALA A 404 23.74 11.84 -10.04
N TYR A 405 23.18 12.91 -10.58
CA TYR A 405 21.86 12.95 -11.21
C TYR A 405 21.97 13.47 -12.64
N ALA A 406 21.43 12.70 -13.59
CA ALA A 406 21.41 13.04 -15.01
C ALA A 406 20.21 13.92 -15.36
N GLU A 407 20.20 14.52 -16.56
CA GLU A 407 19.08 15.33 -17.06
C GLU A 407 17.75 14.57 -17.07
N SER A 408 17.75 13.25 -17.34
CA SER A 408 16.57 12.39 -17.24
C SER A 408 16.04 12.21 -15.81
N GLY A 409 16.86 12.51 -14.80
CA GLY A 409 16.60 12.20 -13.39
C GLY A 409 17.08 10.81 -12.97
N ALA A 410 17.68 10.02 -13.87
CA ALA A 410 18.38 8.79 -13.51
C ALA A 410 19.59 9.11 -12.62
N THR A 411 19.92 8.18 -11.71
CA THR A 411 20.97 8.36 -10.70
C THR A 411 22.15 7.44 -10.94
N TYR A 412 23.34 7.92 -10.60
CA TYR A 412 24.61 7.19 -10.69
C TYR A 412 25.32 7.25 -9.35
N SER A 413 25.55 6.09 -8.73
CA SER A 413 26.40 6.02 -7.53
C SER A 413 27.84 6.30 -7.91
N ILE A 414 28.45 7.36 -7.37
CA ILE A 414 29.85 7.71 -7.67
C ILE A 414 30.80 6.94 -6.77
N ASN A 415 30.50 6.90 -5.49
CA ASN A 415 31.25 6.12 -4.51
C ASN A 415 30.52 6.08 -3.18
N HIS A 416 30.88 5.10 -2.36
CA HIS A 416 30.44 4.95 -0.99
C HIS A 416 31.59 4.55 -0.07
N GLY A 417 31.39 4.69 1.23
CA GLY A 417 32.40 4.26 2.19
C GLY A 417 32.01 4.56 3.62
N SER A 418 32.94 4.30 4.51
CA SER A 418 32.82 4.56 5.94
C SER A 418 34.07 5.27 6.45
N ILE A 419 33.89 6.26 7.30
CA ILE A 419 34.95 6.93 8.06
C ILE A 419 34.79 6.53 9.51
N GLY A 420 35.88 6.08 10.12
CA GLY A 420 35.90 5.55 11.46
C GLY A 420 36.29 4.07 11.50
N THR A 421 36.92 3.66 12.60
CA THR A 421 37.40 2.29 12.78
C THR A 421 36.43 1.48 13.62
N PHE A 422 36.06 0.31 13.08
CA PHE A 422 35.40 -0.75 13.87
C PHE A 422 36.46 -1.63 14.51
N ILE A 423 36.28 -1.91 15.79
CA ILE A 423 37.10 -2.92 16.46
C ILE A 423 36.44 -4.28 16.26
N ASN A 424 37.24 -5.21 15.72
CA ASN A 424 36.94 -6.61 15.85
C ASN A 424 37.19 -7.02 17.33
N ARG A 425 36.21 -7.61 18.02
CA ARG A 425 36.25 -7.95 19.46
C ARG A 425 37.38 -8.91 19.84
N ASP A 426 37.96 -9.62 18.87
CA ASP A 426 38.99 -10.65 19.09
C ASP A 426 40.41 -10.09 19.21
N ASN A 427 40.58 -8.77 19.08
CA ASN A 427 41.88 -8.11 19.17
C ASN A 427 41.95 -7.17 20.38
N ASN A 428 43.06 -7.21 21.12
CA ASN A 428 43.34 -6.50 22.36
C ASN A 428 42.79 -5.05 22.43
N PRO A 429 41.79 -4.75 23.29
CA PRO A 429 41.15 -3.46 23.34
C PRO A 429 42.03 -2.32 23.90
N LYS A 430 43.20 -2.63 24.47
CA LYS A 430 44.07 -1.65 25.16
C LYS A 430 44.97 -0.85 24.19
N GLU A 431 45.07 -1.24 22.91
CA GLU A 431 46.02 -0.65 21.96
C GLU A 431 45.35 0.11 20.79
N ARG A 432 44.07 0.47 20.87
CA ARG A 432 43.34 1.03 19.75
C ARG A 432 42.84 2.42 19.99
N GLU A 433 43.16 3.33 19.04
CA GLU A 433 42.52 4.64 18.91
C GLU A 433 41.18 4.47 18.22
N TRP A 434 40.12 4.77 18.92
CA TRP A 434 38.76 4.81 18.38
C TRP A 434 38.51 6.10 17.65
N SER A 435 37.79 6.06 16.54
CA SER A 435 37.31 7.26 15.89
C SER A 435 36.22 7.91 16.71
N SER A 436 36.23 9.23 16.77
CA SER A 436 35.37 10.04 17.65
C SER A 436 34.58 11.08 16.86
N ALA A 437 33.31 11.30 17.24
CA ALA A 437 32.53 12.44 16.77
C ALA A 437 32.94 13.77 17.43
N LYS A 438 33.81 13.77 18.45
CA LYS A 438 34.28 14.98 19.14
C LYS A 438 35.19 15.81 18.23
N HIS A 439 34.93 17.13 18.20
CA HIS A 439 35.74 18.05 17.44
C HIS A 439 37.08 18.35 18.14
N GLY A 440 38.13 18.63 17.34
CA GLY A 440 39.43 19.05 17.84
C GLY A 440 40.27 17.95 18.48
N VAL A 441 39.86 16.68 18.41
CA VAL A 441 40.66 15.53 18.82
C VAL A 441 41.37 14.88 17.62
N LYS A 442 42.50 14.20 17.87
CA LYS A 442 43.35 13.63 16.83
C LYS A 442 42.61 12.59 15.98
N ASN A 443 41.74 11.78 16.60
CA ASN A 443 40.97 10.70 15.99
C ASN A 443 39.55 11.13 15.58
N SER A 444 39.30 12.44 15.42
CA SER A 444 38.03 12.99 14.96
C SER A 444 37.71 12.58 13.53
N ILE A 445 36.46 12.16 13.25
CA ILE A 445 35.97 11.78 11.91
C ILE A 445 35.81 13.00 10.98
N TRP A 446 35.60 14.19 11.53
CA TRP A 446 35.19 15.37 10.77
C TRP A 446 36.24 15.91 9.77
N PRO A 447 37.54 15.93 10.06
CA PRO A 447 38.54 16.40 9.10
C PRO A 447 38.61 15.53 7.84
N GLU A 448 38.46 14.22 7.99
CA GLU A 448 38.45 13.28 6.86
C GLU A 448 37.17 13.47 6.04
N PHE A 449 36.03 13.63 6.72
CA PHE A 449 34.76 13.86 6.04
C PHE A 449 34.74 15.22 5.32
N GLU A 450 35.23 16.30 5.92
CA GLU A 450 35.35 17.61 5.27
C GLU A 450 36.22 17.53 4.02
N LYS A 451 37.35 16.78 4.07
CA LYS A 451 38.19 16.53 2.92
C LYS A 451 37.45 15.77 1.81
N LEU A 452 36.67 14.75 2.17
CA LEU A 452 35.87 13.97 1.23
C LEU A 452 34.87 14.88 0.48
N ILE A 453 34.05 15.61 1.21
CA ILE A 453 32.97 16.41 0.61
C ILE A 453 33.49 17.66 -0.12
N SER A 454 34.74 18.09 0.13
CA SER A 454 35.41 19.15 -0.62
C SER A 454 36.07 18.67 -1.92
N THR A 455 36.11 17.36 -2.17
CA THR A 455 36.76 16.78 -3.34
C THR A 455 36.05 17.23 -4.63
N LYS A 456 36.86 17.61 -5.63
CA LYS A 456 36.37 17.91 -6.96
C LYS A 456 36.50 16.68 -7.85
N LEU A 457 35.38 16.19 -8.33
CA LEU A 457 35.27 15.00 -9.20
C LEU A 457 35.50 15.39 -10.66
N VAL A 458 36.22 14.58 -11.39
CA VAL A 458 36.48 14.84 -12.81
C VAL A 458 35.34 14.25 -13.64
N ASN A 459 34.72 15.05 -14.47
CA ASN A 459 33.77 14.62 -15.47
C ASN A 459 34.49 13.86 -16.58
N ASP A 460 34.17 12.60 -16.79
CA ASP A 460 34.84 11.69 -17.72
C ASP A 460 34.65 12.06 -19.20
N ASN A 461 33.60 12.84 -19.51
CA ASN A 461 33.30 13.31 -20.87
C ASN A 461 34.01 14.63 -21.19
N THR A 462 33.95 15.59 -20.26
CA THR A 462 34.43 16.96 -20.54
C THR A 462 35.77 17.28 -19.90
N GLY A 463 36.27 16.46 -18.97
CA GLY A 463 37.47 16.73 -18.16
C GLY A 463 37.30 17.85 -17.14
N LYS A 464 36.14 18.53 -17.09
CA LYS A 464 35.86 19.58 -16.11
C LYS A 464 35.70 18.99 -14.71
N LYS A 465 36.05 19.78 -13.69
CA LYS A 465 35.90 19.39 -12.28
C LYS A 465 34.53 19.85 -11.72
N MET A 466 33.77 18.93 -11.16
CA MET A 466 32.50 19.19 -10.48
C MET A 466 32.63 18.94 -8.98
N GLY A 467 32.01 19.78 -8.17
CA GLY A 467 31.92 19.59 -6.70
C GLY A 467 30.62 18.93 -6.28
N ILE A 468 30.58 18.48 -5.04
CA ILE A 468 29.35 18.08 -4.38
C ILE A 468 28.54 19.35 -4.06
N PHE A 469 27.31 19.45 -4.52
CA PHE A 469 26.49 20.67 -4.42
C PHE A 469 25.94 20.88 -3.02
N MET A 470 25.57 19.80 -2.36
CA MET A 470 25.10 19.80 -0.98
C MET A 470 25.27 18.42 -0.35
N THR A 471 25.50 18.40 0.95
CA THR A 471 25.68 17.19 1.76
C THR A 471 24.70 17.16 2.92
N ALA A 472 24.07 16.01 3.19
CA ALA A 472 23.29 15.77 4.40
C ALA A 472 24.07 14.90 5.39
N VAL A 473 23.97 15.24 6.69
CA VAL A 473 24.48 14.42 7.79
C VAL A 473 23.32 14.08 8.72
N ASP A 474 23.10 12.79 8.97
CA ASP A 474 22.11 12.37 9.97
C ASP A 474 22.49 12.86 11.37
N SER A 475 21.51 13.38 12.09
CA SER A 475 21.67 13.89 13.45
C SER A 475 20.83 13.09 14.47
N GLY A 476 20.45 11.85 14.14
CA GLY A 476 19.78 10.94 15.07
C GLY A 476 20.67 10.55 16.25
N TYR A 477 21.95 10.37 15.99
CA TYR A 477 22.98 10.03 16.97
C TYR A 477 23.96 11.19 17.15
N LEU A 478 24.40 11.47 18.39
CA LEU A 478 25.37 12.52 18.74
C LEU A 478 25.10 13.90 18.10
N ALA A 479 23.83 14.32 18.08
CA ALA A 479 23.33 15.48 17.35
C ALA A 479 24.13 16.78 17.57
N SER A 480 24.65 17.03 18.79
CA SER A 480 25.43 18.22 19.11
C SER A 480 26.73 18.32 18.30
N TYR A 481 27.40 17.20 18.08
CA TYR A 481 28.65 17.18 17.28
C TYR A 481 28.33 17.35 15.78
N VAL A 482 27.22 16.77 15.30
CA VAL A 482 26.75 16.99 13.92
C VAL A 482 26.44 18.48 13.69
N TYR A 483 25.69 19.11 14.61
CA TYR A 483 25.37 20.54 14.48
C TYR A 483 26.61 21.41 14.48
N THR A 484 27.59 21.08 15.34
CA THR A 484 28.86 21.81 15.37
C THR A 484 29.62 21.67 14.04
N PHE A 485 29.61 20.47 13.42
CA PHE A 485 30.19 20.26 12.12
C PHE A 485 29.48 21.08 11.02
N VAL A 486 28.16 21.01 10.97
CA VAL A 486 27.34 21.75 9.99
C VAL A 486 27.53 23.26 10.11
N ASP A 487 27.63 23.78 11.34
CA ASP A 487 27.80 25.22 11.60
C ASP A 487 29.22 25.73 11.24
N ASN A 488 30.25 24.84 11.22
CA ASN A 488 31.65 25.21 10.98
C ASN A 488 32.21 24.72 9.63
N SER A 489 31.51 23.88 8.90
CA SER A 489 31.95 23.39 7.59
C SER A 489 32.03 24.54 6.57
N ASN A 490 33.04 24.50 5.73
CA ASN A 490 33.20 25.40 4.58
C ASN A 490 32.41 24.91 3.33
N GLN A 491 31.77 23.76 3.43
CA GLN A 491 30.96 23.17 2.37
C GLN A 491 29.47 23.44 2.63
N ASN A 492 28.63 23.23 1.62
CA ASN A 492 27.19 23.32 1.75
C ASN A 492 26.65 22.05 2.45
N VAL A 493 26.58 22.08 3.78
CA VAL A 493 26.18 20.93 4.61
C VAL A 493 24.93 21.26 5.40
N ILE A 494 24.03 20.30 5.47
CA ILE A 494 22.81 20.38 6.30
C ILE A 494 22.75 19.18 7.25
N SER A 495 22.09 19.35 8.38
CA SER A 495 21.71 18.23 9.24
C SER A 495 20.31 17.73 8.90
N VAL A 496 20.13 16.40 8.95
CA VAL A 496 18.84 15.76 8.75
C VAL A 496 18.48 14.89 9.96
N LYS A 497 17.20 14.66 10.19
CA LYS A 497 16.70 13.77 11.23
C LYS A 497 15.38 13.18 10.81
N GLY A 498 15.22 11.85 10.99
CA GLY A 498 13.95 11.17 10.80
C GLY A 498 12.89 11.68 11.78
N ASP A 499 11.69 11.94 11.29
CA ASP A 499 10.50 12.25 12.10
C ASP A 499 9.60 11.00 12.08
N GLU A 500 9.83 10.10 13.05
CA GLU A 500 9.14 8.80 13.11
C GLU A 500 7.70 8.92 13.61
N ASP A 501 7.38 9.99 14.36
CA ASP A 501 6.16 9.99 15.16
C ASP A 501 4.97 10.71 14.53
N GLY A 502 5.17 11.57 13.53
CA GLY A 502 4.06 12.37 12.98
C GLY A 502 3.25 13.12 14.06
N LYS A 503 3.80 13.26 15.28
CA LYS A 503 3.14 13.83 16.47
C LYS A 503 2.90 15.33 16.37
N GLN A 504 3.45 15.98 15.37
CA GLN A 504 2.98 17.31 15.00
C GLN A 504 2.03 17.13 13.82
N ASP A 505 0.76 17.36 14.06
CA ASP A 505 -0.30 17.54 13.05
C ASP A 505 0.22 18.39 11.88
N ILE A 506 0.92 17.72 10.97
CA ILE A 506 1.17 18.27 9.66
C ILE A 506 -0.11 17.98 8.88
N LYS A 507 -1.07 18.88 8.97
CA LYS A 507 -2.11 19.05 7.95
C LYS A 507 -1.39 19.51 6.68
N ASP A 508 -0.55 18.64 6.17
CA ASP A 508 0.28 18.91 5.01
C ASP A 508 -0.53 18.61 3.77
N LYS A 509 -1.03 19.67 3.15
CA LYS A 509 -1.51 19.63 1.78
C LYS A 509 -0.37 19.43 0.78
N ASP A 510 0.89 19.50 1.24
CA ASP A 510 2.07 19.41 0.41
C ASP A 510 2.71 18.02 0.55
N SER A 511 2.89 17.34 -0.58
CA SER A 511 3.50 16.00 -0.72
C SER A 511 5.02 15.97 -0.45
N LYS A 512 5.58 16.98 0.23
CA LYS A 512 7.02 17.08 0.48
C LYS A 512 7.49 16.05 1.50
N THR A 513 8.63 15.43 1.20
CA THR A 513 9.27 14.40 2.02
C THR A 513 10.03 14.96 3.22
N TYR A 514 10.17 16.29 3.33
CA TYR A 514 10.94 16.96 4.37
C TYR A 514 10.31 18.28 4.82
N LYS A 515 10.78 18.78 5.96
CA LYS A 515 10.38 20.06 6.55
C LYS A 515 11.58 20.72 7.24
N LEU A 516 11.79 22.01 7.02
CA LEU A 516 12.79 22.76 7.77
C LEU A 516 12.37 22.90 9.24
N SER A 517 13.26 22.59 10.18
CA SER A 517 13.00 22.75 11.60
C SER A 517 12.88 24.23 11.97
N VAL A 518 11.85 24.58 12.74
CA VAL A 518 11.69 25.94 13.31
C VAL A 518 12.58 26.16 14.54
N LYS A 519 13.14 25.09 15.13
CA LYS A 519 13.91 25.13 16.37
C LYS A 519 15.42 25.22 16.12
N LYS A 520 15.91 24.75 15.00
CA LYS A 520 17.34 24.71 14.69
C LYS A 520 17.56 25.08 13.22
N ARG A 521 18.46 26.02 12.97
CA ARG A 521 18.90 26.40 11.63
C ARG A 521 19.60 25.21 10.94
N ASN A 522 19.41 25.06 9.64
CA ASN A 522 20.00 23.99 8.81
C ASN A 522 19.65 22.55 9.24
N LEU A 523 18.62 22.35 10.08
CA LEU A 523 18.07 21.05 10.41
C LEU A 523 16.79 20.80 9.61
N TYR A 524 16.76 19.72 8.86
CA TYR A 524 15.59 19.26 8.12
C TYR A 524 15.04 17.98 8.76
N LEU A 525 13.74 17.98 9.06
CA LEU A 525 13.01 16.81 9.52
C LEU A 525 12.51 16.04 8.29
N ILE A 526 12.74 14.73 8.26
CA ILE A 526 12.44 13.88 7.13
C ILE A 526 11.26 12.95 7.48
N LYS A 527 10.27 12.86 6.62
CA LYS A 527 9.19 11.86 6.72
C LYS A 527 9.75 10.47 6.34
N SER A 528 10.33 9.77 7.30
CA SER A 528 11.12 8.55 7.07
C SER A 528 10.37 7.50 6.26
N ASN A 529 9.13 7.18 6.62
CA ASN A 529 8.34 6.19 5.88
C ASN A 529 8.10 6.59 4.43
N LEU A 530 7.74 7.86 4.16
CA LEU A 530 7.49 8.33 2.80
C LEU A 530 8.75 8.36 1.94
N THR A 531 9.89 8.78 2.51
CA THR A 531 11.17 8.77 1.77
C THR A 531 11.66 7.37 1.49
N LYS A 532 11.48 6.43 2.41
CA LYS A 532 11.79 5.02 2.20
C LYS A 532 10.88 4.39 1.14
N ASP A 533 9.59 4.76 1.11
CA ASP A 533 8.65 4.32 0.07
C ASP A 533 9.10 4.81 -1.32
N ASN A 534 9.49 6.08 -1.43
CA ASN A 534 9.99 6.64 -2.69
C ASN A 534 11.27 5.93 -3.15
N LEU A 535 12.26 5.77 -2.26
CA LEU A 535 13.50 5.07 -2.60
C LEU A 535 13.23 3.61 -3.00
N SER A 536 12.33 2.92 -2.30
CA SER A 536 11.92 1.57 -2.63
C SER A 536 11.24 1.49 -4.01
N SER A 537 10.46 2.50 -4.38
CA SER A 537 9.88 2.61 -5.73
C SER A 537 10.96 2.78 -6.79
N ASP A 538 11.96 3.64 -6.55
CA ASP A 538 13.11 3.84 -7.43
C ASP A 538 13.89 2.53 -7.64
N MET A 539 14.10 1.76 -6.57
CA MET A 539 14.80 0.46 -6.61
C MET A 539 14.04 -0.61 -7.41
N ASN A 540 12.73 -0.47 -7.55
CA ASN A 540 11.89 -1.39 -8.30
C ASN A 540 11.69 -1.00 -9.77
N LEU A 541 12.25 0.10 -10.22
CA LEU A 541 12.20 0.50 -11.63
C LEU A 541 12.89 -0.54 -12.52
N ASN A 542 12.33 -0.72 -13.70
CA ASN A 542 12.91 -1.51 -14.78
C ASN A 542 13.19 -0.59 -15.96
N TRP A 543 14.25 -0.88 -16.67
CA TRP A 543 14.56 -0.23 -17.94
C TRP A 543 15.11 -1.27 -18.91
N ASP A 544 14.56 -1.25 -20.10
CA ASP A 544 15.01 -2.07 -21.22
C ASP A 544 15.35 -1.13 -22.37
N LYS A 545 16.60 -1.15 -22.79
CA LYS A 545 17.12 -0.26 -23.82
C LYS A 545 16.45 -0.48 -25.19
N ASP A 546 15.97 -1.69 -25.44
CA ASP A 546 15.31 -2.02 -26.70
C ASP A 546 13.89 -1.42 -26.78
N ASN A 547 13.30 -1.10 -25.63
CA ASN A 547 11.94 -0.58 -25.52
C ASN A 547 11.84 0.90 -25.13
N ALA A 548 12.92 1.50 -24.61
CA ALA A 548 12.95 2.90 -24.17
C ALA A 548 14.34 3.51 -24.29
N ASP A 549 14.44 4.62 -25.02
CA ASP A 549 15.71 5.35 -25.26
C ASP A 549 16.26 6.03 -24.00
N VAL A 550 15.45 6.28 -22.99
CA VAL A 550 15.77 7.03 -21.77
C VAL A 550 15.36 6.24 -20.53
N GLN A 551 16.23 6.22 -19.53
CA GLN A 551 15.88 5.61 -18.23
C GLN A 551 14.81 6.42 -17.49
N PRO A 552 13.91 5.76 -16.75
CA PRO A 552 12.91 6.46 -15.97
C PRO A 552 13.55 7.30 -14.85
N PHE A 553 12.87 8.37 -14.44
CA PHE A 553 13.28 9.21 -13.31
C PHE A 553 13.47 8.35 -12.05
N GLY A 554 14.59 8.53 -11.35
CA GLY A 554 14.93 7.76 -10.15
C GLY A 554 15.65 6.43 -10.43
N PHE A 555 15.78 5.99 -11.70
CA PHE A 555 16.51 4.75 -12.03
C PHE A 555 17.94 4.79 -11.49
N MET A 556 18.36 3.70 -10.84
CA MET A 556 19.62 3.63 -10.11
C MET A 556 20.68 2.88 -10.91
N ASN A 557 21.80 3.54 -11.23
CA ASN A 557 22.97 2.95 -11.87
C ASN A 557 24.15 2.87 -10.88
N PHE A 558 24.98 1.84 -11.02
CA PHE A 558 26.12 1.56 -10.16
C PHE A 558 27.38 1.30 -10.99
N PRO A 559 28.58 1.68 -10.50
CA PRO A 559 29.82 1.38 -11.19
C PRO A 559 30.17 -0.10 -11.10
N GLU A 560 31.11 -0.55 -11.91
CA GLU A 560 31.68 -1.87 -11.80
C GLU A 560 32.33 -2.08 -10.42
N PRO A 561 32.21 -3.30 -9.82
CA PRO A 561 32.83 -3.59 -8.55
C PRO A 561 34.35 -3.39 -8.59
N SER A 562 34.87 -2.60 -7.67
CA SER A 562 36.30 -2.32 -7.54
C SER A 562 36.73 -2.17 -6.09
N GLU A 563 37.94 -2.59 -5.73
CA GLU A 563 38.50 -2.44 -4.37
C GLU A 563 37.56 -2.90 -3.24
N GLY A 564 36.82 -3.99 -3.44
CA GLY A 564 35.84 -4.52 -2.48
C GLY A 564 34.53 -3.72 -2.40
N LYS A 565 34.34 -2.70 -3.23
CA LYS A 565 33.12 -1.89 -3.30
C LYS A 565 32.11 -2.43 -4.32
N TYR A 566 30.83 -2.07 -4.12
CA TYR A 566 29.72 -2.48 -4.98
C TYR A 566 29.56 -4.00 -5.13
N LEU A 567 30.09 -4.76 -4.17
CA LEU A 567 29.83 -6.19 -4.05
C LEU A 567 28.52 -6.41 -3.26
N PHE A 568 27.85 -7.52 -3.53
CA PHE A 568 26.60 -7.87 -2.88
C PHE A 568 26.68 -7.77 -1.35
N GLY A 569 27.69 -8.39 -0.74
CA GLY A 569 27.87 -8.40 0.72
C GLY A 569 28.25 -7.04 1.35
N ASN A 570 28.76 -6.11 0.56
CA ASN A 570 29.29 -4.83 1.07
C ASN A 570 28.37 -3.65 0.80
N TYR A 571 27.61 -3.68 -0.28
CA TYR A 571 26.79 -2.56 -0.72
C TYR A 571 25.32 -2.94 -0.88
N PHE A 572 25.00 -3.85 -1.78
CA PHE A 572 23.63 -4.16 -2.13
C PHE A 572 22.81 -4.81 -1.00
N SER A 573 23.47 -5.51 -0.05
CA SER A 573 22.81 -6.08 1.12
C SER A 573 22.19 -5.02 2.03
N HIS A 574 22.73 -3.80 2.06
CA HIS A 574 22.14 -2.70 2.84
C HIS A 574 20.75 -2.30 2.36
N PHE A 575 20.47 -2.47 1.06
CA PHE A 575 19.17 -2.16 0.47
C PHE A 575 18.11 -3.24 0.75
N GLU A 576 18.52 -4.43 1.15
CA GLU A 576 17.62 -5.52 1.59
C GLU A 576 17.40 -5.54 3.11
N ALA A 577 18.11 -4.69 3.85
CA ALA A 577 18.16 -4.76 5.31
C ALA A 577 16.83 -4.43 6.00
N GLU A 578 15.98 -3.68 5.33
CA GLU A 578 14.69 -3.27 5.87
C GLU A 578 13.52 -3.82 5.05
N HIS A 579 12.39 -3.94 5.71
CA HIS A 579 11.11 -4.25 5.08
C HIS A 579 9.99 -3.47 5.76
N LYS A 580 8.88 -3.36 5.07
CA LYS A 580 7.72 -2.62 5.54
C LYS A 580 6.77 -3.58 6.26
N ILE A 581 6.42 -3.26 7.48
CA ILE A 581 5.43 -4.02 8.27
C ILE A 581 4.29 -3.11 8.71
N ILE A 582 3.19 -3.70 9.13
CA ILE A 582 2.13 -2.98 9.82
C ILE A 582 2.45 -2.99 11.31
N ASP A 583 2.56 -1.81 11.88
CA ASP A 583 2.62 -1.67 13.34
C ASP A 583 1.26 -2.06 13.93
N THR A 584 1.26 -3.10 14.76
CA THR A 584 0.03 -3.69 15.33
C THR A 584 -0.72 -2.73 16.26
N LYS A 585 -0.08 -1.70 16.78
CA LYS A 585 -0.69 -0.71 17.68
C LYS A 585 -1.27 0.46 16.93
N SER A 586 -0.52 1.02 15.97
CA SER A 586 -0.93 2.19 15.20
C SER A 586 -1.73 1.84 13.93
N GLN A 587 -1.71 0.58 13.50
CA GLN A 587 -2.26 0.10 12.22
C GLN A 587 -1.70 0.88 11.01
N LYS A 588 -0.50 1.42 11.15
CA LYS A 588 0.20 2.14 10.09
C LYS A 588 1.40 1.33 9.62
N TYR A 589 1.70 1.45 8.35
CA TYR A 589 2.95 0.91 7.83
C TYR A 589 4.14 1.64 8.42
N THR A 590 5.14 0.86 8.79
CA THR A 590 6.45 1.38 9.20
C THR A 590 7.56 0.49 8.64
N TRP A 591 8.69 1.11 8.33
CA TRP A 591 9.88 0.40 7.92
C TRP A 591 10.66 -0.07 9.15
N VAL A 592 11.04 -1.35 9.16
CA VAL A 592 11.83 -1.96 10.23
C VAL A 592 12.97 -2.79 9.65
N LYS A 593 14.05 -2.91 10.38
CA LYS A 593 15.14 -3.84 10.03
C LYS A 593 14.64 -5.29 10.10
N LYS A 594 15.02 -6.12 9.14
CA LYS A 594 14.66 -7.56 9.13
C LYS A 594 15.19 -8.28 10.35
N THR A 595 16.42 -7.98 10.76
CA THR A 595 17.02 -8.41 12.03
C THR A 595 17.96 -7.31 12.55
N ALA A 596 18.33 -7.39 13.83
CA ALA A 596 19.27 -6.45 14.45
C ALA A 596 20.68 -6.48 13.80
N GLN A 597 21.06 -7.59 13.15
CA GLN A 597 22.35 -7.73 12.48
C GLN A 597 22.39 -7.11 11.08
N HIS A 598 21.24 -6.88 10.44
CA HIS A 598 21.19 -6.26 9.12
C HIS A 598 21.63 -4.78 9.20
N GLN A 599 22.60 -4.42 8.38
CA GLN A 599 23.09 -3.05 8.26
C GLN A 599 22.35 -2.35 7.13
N ASN A 600 21.77 -1.16 7.40
CA ASN A 600 21.02 -0.35 6.44
C ASN A 600 21.69 1.01 6.13
N HIS A 601 22.90 1.24 6.63
CA HIS A 601 23.53 2.57 6.59
C HIS A 601 23.63 3.17 5.18
N ILE A 602 23.98 2.36 4.16
CA ILE A 602 24.05 2.85 2.77
C ILE A 602 22.65 3.13 2.20
N PHE A 603 21.64 2.35 2.58
CA PHE A 603 20.25 2.65 2.23
C PHE A 603 19.84 4.05 2.77
N ASP A 604 20.17 4.34 4.03
CA ASP A 604 19.91 5.65 4.63
C ASP A 604 20.76 6.76 3.97
N CYS A 605 22.04 6.50 3.64
CA CYS A 605 22.87 7.46 2.89
C CYS A 605 22.27 7.81 1.52
N ARG A 606 21.79 6.81 0.77
CA ARG A 606 21.10 7.03 -0.52
C ARG A 606 19.82 7.83 -0.35
N LEU A 607 19.04 7.53 0.68
CA LEU A 607 17.83 8.26 1.02
C LEU A 607 18.14 9.74 1.29
N TYR A 608 19.17 10.01 2.10
CA TYR A 608 19.56 11.38 2.43
C TYR A 608 20.12 12.13 1.21
N ALA A 609 20.85 11.46 0.31
CA ALA A 609 21.31 12.06 -0.95
C ALA A 609 20.14 12.50 -1.84
N ASN A 610 19.07 11.69 -1.93
CA ASN A 610 17.87 12.04 -2.69
C ASN A 610 17.08 13.20 -2.03
N VAL A 611 16.98 13.21 -0.70
CA VAL A 611 16.35 14.33 0.04
C VAL A 611 17.10 15.63 -0.17
N VAL A 612 18.43 15.58 -0.17
CA VAL A 612 19.28 16.75 -0.47
C VAL A 612 19.02 17.30 -1.87
N ARG A 613 18.87 16.43 -2.88
CA ARG A 613 18.45 16.83 -4.23
C ARG A 613 17.18 17.67 -4.18
N ASP A 614 16.15 17.18 -3.50
CA ASP A 614 14.85 17.85 -3.43
C ASP A 614 14.93 19.19 -2.69
N ILE A 615 15.70 19.24 -1.58
CA ILE A 615 15.94 20.47 -0.83
C ILE A 615 16.67 21.51 -1.68
N LEU A 616 17.71 21.09 -2.41
CA LEU A 616 18.49 21.98 -3.27
C LEU A 616 17.65 22.56 -4.41
N MET A 617 16.83 21.72 -5.03
CA MET A 617 15.87 22.15 -6.05
C MET A 617 14.93 23.22 -5.51
N ASP A 618 14.32 22.98 -4.36
CA ASP A 618 13.40 23.95 -3.72
C ASP A 618 14.10 25.28 -3.38
N GLN A 619 15.35 25.25 -2.93
CA GLN A 619 16.11 26.46 -2.67
C GLN A 619 16.36 27.25 -3.96
N ILE A 620 16.75 26.57 -5.05
CA ILE A 620 16.96 27.18 -6.35
C ILE A 620 15.66 27.74 -6.93
N PHE A 621 14.55 27.00 -6.85
CA PHE A 621 13.25 27.48 -7.30
C PHE A 621 12.78 28.71 -6.51
N LYS A 622 12.97 28.72 -5.21
CA LYS A 622 12.66 29.88 -4.38
C LYS A 622 13.47 31.12 -4.78
N GLN A 623 14.77 30.97 -5.05
CA GLN A 623 15.64 32.05 -5.51
C GLN A 623 15.20 32.59 -6.88
N ASN A 624 14.78 31.72 -7.78
CA ASN A 624 14.31 32.05 -9.12
C ASN A 624 12.79 32.37 -9.19
N LYS A 625 12.08 32.42 -8.04
CA LYS A 625 10.63 32.70 -7.93
C LYS A 625 9.76 31.72 -8.73
N ILE A 626 10.22 30.49 -8.90
CA ILE A 626 9.47 29.41 -9.54
C ILE A 626 8.57 28.74 -8.50
N LYS A 627 7.27 28.70 -8.78
CA LYS A 627 6.29 27.97 -7.96
C LYS A 627 6.03 26.60 -8.58
N ASN A 628 6.04 25.56 -7.74
CA ASN A 628 5.77 24.17 -8.17
C ASN A 628 6.71 23.70 -9.31
N GLY A 629 7.99 24.06 -9.21
CA GLY A 629 9.00 23.66 -10.19
C GLY A 629 9.20 22.15 -10.23
N THR A 630 9.48 21.62 -11.41
CA THR A 630 9.73 20.20 -11.70
C THR A 630 11.20 19.94 -11.92
N TRP A 631 11.60 18.66 -12.03
CA TRP A 631 12.97 18.30 -12.42
C TRP A 631 13.36 18.93 -13.77
N ALA A 632 12.46 18.96 -14.74
CA ALA A 632 12.71 19.57 -16.04
C ALA A 632 13.00 21.09 -15.93
N ASP A 633 12.29 21.79 -15.03
CA ASP A 633 12.57 23.22 -14.78
C ASP A 633 13.95 23.42 -14.16
N TYR A 634 14.37 22.52 -13.26
CA TYR A 634 15.72 22.53 -12.69
C TYR A 634 16.77 22.33 -13.76
N VAL A 635 16.61 21.31 -14.60
CA VAL A 635 17.54 21.01 -15.72
C VAL A 635 17.65 22.22 -16.66
N TYR A 636 16.53 22.83 -17.02
CA TYR A 636 16.52 24.03 -17.86
C TYR A 636 17.29 25.19 -17.23
N LEU A 637 17.16 25.39 -15.92
CA LEU A 637 17.96 26.41 -15.21
C LEU A 637 19.44 26.09 -15.25
N MET A 638 19.82 24.83 -14.98
CA MET A 638 21.24 24.43 -14.95
C MET A 638 21.90 24.56 -16.32
N GLN A 639 21.20 24.28 -17.42
CA GLN A 639 21.70 24.47 -18.78
C GLN A 639 22.06 25.93 -19.10
N LYS A 640 21.50 26.91 -18.40
CA LYS A 640 21.85 28.33 -18.56
C LYS A 640 23.15 28.73 -17.85
N TYR A 641 23.60 27.93 -16.87
CA TYR A 641 24.78 28.22 -16.05
C TYR A 641 25.98 27.32 -16.36
N VAL A 642 25.84 26.35 -17.26
CA VAL A 642 26.86 25.45 -17.76
C VAL A 642 27.25 25.81 -19.17
#